data_0c2068d833d4c0c9fd796fb2e209faaf
#
_entry.id   0c2068d833d4c0c9fd796fb2e209faaf
#
_cell.length_a   1.000
_cell.length_b   1.000
_cell.length_c   1.000
_cell.angle_alpha   90.00
_cell.angle_beta   90.00
_cell.angle_gamma   90.00
#
_symmetry.space_group_name_H-M   'P 1'
#
loop_
_entity.id
_entity.type
_entity.pdbx_description
1 polymer ?
#
loop_
_entity_poly.entity_id
_entity_poly.type
_entity_poly.pdbx_seq_one_letter_code
_entity_poly.pdbx_strand_id
1 'polypeptide(L)'
;MKRAVFVTLLVALAAPAGAAAHATLLRTVPADGAVLDRAPSLVRVEFDDGVRVARGNAAVANATGASVIAGEAHASGHVLTLPLRAHLANGVYSIRWSAASDDGHREQGVLAFAVGQGAASPHSVLAASAALGWNDVVLRALYYLGLLAGCGAAAFWVSMRGLGGARLRRPLAHLMFFALLATFVGASAIVHAAPPGTRYALVLKIALTVSLVGGAAAALAPTYPALLVLAGACALALITAPTLSGHALDRDQPRGLAAVVDVAHSASAAIWFGGLLALAFVVPRGAEERERRAMARRFSTTALVAVIVLGVTGLGRALTELSTVSQLWTTSYGRALIIKTALFVPLFGVGWLNRALLAGAFARLRRSVLIEVTVLTAIVVVVGVLTDLRPGKLVSRAAPAATPVPAAGPPALPPRDAVVDARELGTLAVAVARSPGEATVTLLGTDGTAANGRRVEVDGTAARACGAGCYRAPAPSGPLRVRIDGRSLVFDLPATAPDGRALLARIARAYRNSRTIVFDERLASSPTNAQVTHFELVAPDRLTYRTRGGSSAVVIGTRRWDRDRPGGRWLRSQQTRLDVTQPFWRTARNVHLVAPGVLTFLDPSVPEWFRLTVAGTRLKRVAMTAAAHFMADHYVAFDGPVTVSPPPSR
;
A
#
# COMPACT_ATOMS: atom_id res chain seq x y z
N MET A 1 -31.43 -6.89 -7.00
CA MET A 1 -30.83 -6.74 -5.69
C MET A 1 -30.07 -7.99 -5.21
N LYS A 2 -30.65 -9.20 -5.13
CA LYS A 2 -29.94 -10.42 -4.65
C LYS A 2 -28.65 -10.78 -5.42
N ARG A 3 -28.54 -10.46 -6.72
CA ARG A 3 -27.35 -10.72 -7.55
C ARG A 3 -26.22 -9.70 -7.36
N ALA A 4 -26.53 -8.43 -7.09
CA ALA A 4 -25.53 -7.41 -6.76
C ALA A 4 -24.90 -7.68 -5.38
N VAL A 5 -25.70 -8.11 -4.41
CA VAL A 5 -25.24 -8.49 -3.05
C VAL A 5 -24.27 -9.68 -3.12
N PHE A 6 -24.50 -10.66 -3.99
CA PHE A 6 -23.61 -11.83 -4.15
C PHE A 6 -22.24 -11.44 -4.72
N VAL A 7 -22.21 -10.55 -5.72
CA VAL A 7 -20.95 -10.02 -6.30
C VAL A 7 -20.21 -9.15 -5.27
N THR A 8 -20.94 -8.32 -4.53
CA THR A 8 -20.35 -7.48 -3.46
C THR A 8 -19.79 -8.33 -2.31
N LEU A 9 -20.45 -9.44 -1.96
CA LEU A 9 -20.00 -10.37 -0.92
C LEU A 9 -18.75 -11.15 -1.38
N LEU A 10 -18.69 -11.57 -2.65
CA LEU A 10 -17.49 -12.22 -3.23
C LEU A 10 -16.29 -11.27 -3.32
N VAL A 11 -16.53 -10.00 -3.64
CA VAL A 11 -15.49 -8.96 -3.66
C VAL A 11 -15.03 -8.61 -2.23
N ALA A 12 -15.94 -8.58 -1.26
CA ALA A 12 -15.60 -8.33 0.15
C ALA A 12 -14.81 -9.49 0.79
N LEU A 13 -15.06 -10.74 0.38
CA LEU A 13 -14.29 -11.92 0.80
C LEU A 13 -12.88 -11.98 0.17
N ALA A 14 -12.65 -11.23 -0.92
CA ALA A 14 -11.37 -11.12 -1.61
C ALA A 14 -10.45 -10.05 -1.03
N ALA A 15 -10.88 -9.31 0.00
CA ALA A 15 -10.05 -8.26 0.61
C ALA A 15 -8.84 -8.88 1.34
N PRO A 16 -7.62 -8.82 0.78
CA PRO A 16 -6.43 -9.29 1.47
C PRO A 16 -5.98 -8.25 2.49
N ALA A 17 -5.56 -8.70 3.66
CA ALA A 17 -4.84 -7.88 4.61
C ALA A 17 -3.43 -7.62 4.06
N GLY A 18 -3.10 -6.37 3.76
CA GLY A 18 -1.76 -5.88 3.41
C GLY A 18 -1.27 -6.28 2.01
N ALA A 19 -1.27 -5.34 1.10
CA ALA A 19 -0.54 -5.44 -0.16
C ALA A 19 0.91 -4.99 0.05
N ALA A 20 1.87 -5.77 -0.42
CA ALA A 20 3.27 -5.40 -0.46
C ALA A 20 3.72 -5.30 -1.92
N ALA A 21 4.56 -4.33 -2.18
CA ALA A 21 5.06 -3.92 -3.48
C ALA A 21 5.96 -4.97 -4.19
N HIS A 22 6.36 -4.77 -5.44
CA HIS A 22 6.74 -5.87 -6.33
C HIS A 22 8.24 -6.02 -6.65
N ALA A 23 9.11 -5.03 -6.44
CA ALA A 23 10.53 -5.30 -6.46
C ALA A 23 10.93 -5.95 -5.13
N THR A 24 11.33 -7.22 -5.18
CA THR A 24 11.70 -7.93 -3.95
C THR A 24 13.09 -7.51 -3.50
N LEU A 25 13.20 -7.10 -2.25
CA LEU A 25 14.50 -6.92 -1.60
C LEU A 25 15.24 -8.26 -1.56
N LEU A 26 16.38 -8.35 -2.22
CA LEU A 26 17.22 -9.53 -2.19
C LEU A 26 18.20 -9.50 -1.00
N ARG A 27 18.88 -8.36 -0.82
CA ARG A 27 19.81 -8.17 0.30
C ARG A 27 20.12 -6.70 0.52
N THR A 28 20.63 -6.40 1.70
CA THR A 28 21.24 -5.11 2.03
C THR A 28 22.72 -5.27 2.36
N VAL A 29 23.51 -4.25 2.08
CA VAL A 29 24.92 -4.17 2.48
C VAL A 29 25.13 -2.79 3.12
N PRO A 30 25.37 -2.71 4.44
CA PRO A 30 25.40 -3.81 5.43
C PRO A 30 24.09 -4.60 5.50
N ALA A 31 24.16 -5.84 5.95
CA ALA A 31 22.97 -6.62 6.27
C ALA A 31 22.21 -5.98 7.43
N ASP A 32 20.90 -6.14 7.49
CA ASP A 32 20.10 -5.72 8.64
C ASP A 32 20.57 -6.46 9.90
N GLY A 33 20.79 -5.74 11.00
CA GLY A 33 21.33 -6.28 12.22
C GLY A 33 22.86 -6.44 12.25
N ALA A 34 23.59 -6.08 11.21
CA ALA A 34 25.04 -6.25 11.16
C ALA A 34 25.76 -5.41 12.23
N VAL A 35 26.79 -5.99 12.82
CA VAL A 35 27.77 -5.27 13.67
C VAL A 35 29.09 -5.21 12.89
N LEU A 36 29.58 -4.01 12.66
CA LEU A 36 30.73 -3.74 11.80
C LEU A 36 31.90 -3.18 12.62
N ASP A 37 33.11 -3.68 12.36
CA ASP A 37 34.32 -3.14 12.97
C ASP A 37 34.69 -1.76 12.40
N ARG A 38 34.28 -1.46 11.18
CA ARG A 38 34.53 -0.21 10.46
C ARG A 38 33.27 0.37 9.90
N ALA A 39 33.16 1.69 9.94
CA ALA A 39 32.06 2.44 9.38
C ALA A 39 31.95 2.23 7.85
N PRO A 40 30.78 1.84 7.31
CA PRO A 40 30.59 1.76 5.87
C PRO A 40 30.48 3.16 5.28
N SER A 41 31.00 3.35 4.07
CA SER A 41 30.88 4.63 3.33
C SER A 41 29.56 4.77 2.58
N LEU A 42 28.81 3.68 2.43
CA LEU A 42 27.52 3.64 1.75
C LEU A 42 26.68 2.44 2.21
N VAL A 43 25.40 2.53 1.96
CA VAL A 43 24.45 1.41 2.06
C VAL A 43 23.96 1.06 0.67
N ARG A 44 23.95 -0.24 0.36
CA ARG A 44 23.33 -0.79 -0.85
C ARG A 44 22.09 -1.59 -0.48
N VAL A 45 21.05 -1.39 -1.26
CA VAL A 45 19.80 -2.16 -1.20
C VAL A 45 19.61 -2.77 -2.58
N GLU A 46 19.67 -4.10 -2.66
CA GLU A 46 19.62 -4.84 -3.92
C GLU A 46 18.26 -5.51 -4.10
N PHE A 47 17.72 -5.38 -5.30
CA PHE A 47 16.40 -5.87 -5.69
C PHE A 47 16.51 -6.88 -6.84
N ASP A 48 15.44 -7.63 -7.08
CA ASP A 48 15.33 -8.55 -8.23
C ASP A 48 14.93 -7.85 -9.53
N ASP A 49 14.37 -6.64 -9.48
CA ASP A 49 14.01 -5.81 -10.64
C ASP A 49 14.72 -4.44 -10.65
N GLY A 50 14.62 -3.74 -11.77
CA GLY A 50 15.11 -2.38 -11.93
C GLY A 50 14.41 -1.41 -10.99
N VAL A 51 15.18 -0.58 -10.28
CA VAL A 51 14.65 0.40 -9.34
C VAL A 51 15.16 1.80 -9.63
N ARG A 52 14.38 2.78 -9.20
CA ARG A 52 14.71 4.21 -9.21
C ARG A 52 14.61 4.77 -7.82
N VAL A 53 15.29 5.86 -7.56
CA VAL A 53 15.21 6.54 -6.28
C VAL A 53 13.78 7.07 -6.08
N ALA A 54 13.13 6.64 -5.01
CA ALA A 54 11.91 7.26 -4.52
C ALA A 54 12.24 8.21 -3.35
N ARG A 55 11.28 9.06 -2.98
CA ARG A 55 11.46 10.02 -1.88
C ARG A 55 11.38 9.33 -0.53
N GLY A 56 12.06 9.87 0.47
CA GLY A 56 12.00 9.37 1.85
C GLY A 56 13.23 8.57 2.27
N ASN A 57 14.31 8.57 1.46
CA ASN A 57 15.60 8.00 1.86
C ASN A 57 16.22 8.85 2.98
N ALA A 58 16.62 8.21 4.07
CA ALA A 58 17.27 8.85 5.22
C ALA A 58 18.21 7.88 5.91
N ALA A 59 19.28 8.41 6.49
CA ALA A 59 20.19 7.66 7.33
C ALA A 59 20.48 8.49 8.60
N VAL A 60 20.27 7.91 9.77
CA VAL A 60 20.42 8.61 11.04
C VAL A 60 21.22 7.81 12.05
N ALA A 61 22.00 8.51 12.87
CA ALA A 61 22.62 7.93 14.05
C ALA A 61 21.58 7.81 15.16
N ASN A 62 21.30 6.61 15.66
CA ASN A 62 20.23 6.41 16.64
C ASN A 62 20.48 7.13 17.97
N ALA A 63 21.74 7.34 18.33
CA ALA A 63 22.10 8.05 19.55
C ALA A 63 21.76 9.54 19.54
N THR A 64 21.76 10.19 18.39
CA THR A 64 21.62 11.65 18.27
C THR A 64 20.50 12.08 17.33
N GLY A 65 19.91 11.16 16.58
CA GLY A 65 18.99 11.49 15.48
C GLY A 65 19.65 12.26 14.32
N ALA A 66 20.97 12.47 14.39
CA ALA A 66 21.69 13.23 13.37
C ALA A 66 21.71 12.48 12.04
N SER A 67 21.45 13.21 10.95
CA SER A 67 21.60 12.65 9.61
C SER A 67 23.05 12.30 9.33
N VAL A 68 23.28 11.08 8.86
CA VAL A 68 24.59 10.57 8.44
C VAL A 68 24.70 10.32 6.93
N ILE A 69 23.71 10.77 6.18
CA ILE A 69 23.75 10.75 4.71
C ILE A 69 24.79 11.74 4.20
N ALA A 70 25.61 11.35 3.23
CA ALA A 70 26.67 12.18 2.65
C ALA A 70 26.26 12.89 1.36
N GLY A 71 25.16 12.50 0.74
CA GLY A 71 24.68 13.03 -0.52
C GLY A 71 23.34 12.45 -0.92
N GLU A 72 22.92 12.64 -2.17
CA GLU A 72 21.67 12.09 -2.67
C GLU A 72 21.78 10.57 -2.86
N ALA A 73 20.70 9.85 -2.51
CA ALA A 73 20.56 8.46 -2.88
C ALA A 73 20.52 8.34 -4.41
N HIS A 74 21.14 7.33 -4.97
CA HIS A 74 21.11 7.06 -6.41
C HIS A 74 20.80 5.59 -6.67
N ALA A 75 20.19 5.31 -7.81
CA ALA A 75 19.85 3.96 -8.23
C ALA A 75 20.51 3.65 -9.58
N SER A 76 21.09 2.47 -9.69
CA SER A 76 21.68 1.95 -10.91
C SER A 76 21.23 0.52 -11.14
N GLY A 77 20.44 0.30 -12.20
CA GLY A 77 19.82 -0.99 -12.47
C GLY A 77 18.90 -1.43 -11.32
N HIS A 78 19.29 -2.47 -10.61
CA HIS A 78 18.54 -3.07 -9.51
C HIS A 78 19.10 -2.73 -8.10
N VAL A 79 20.03 -1.78 -8.02
CA VAL A 79 20.69 -1.39 -6.76
C VAL A 79 20.37 0.06 -6.43
N LEU A 80 19.79 0.28 -5.25
CA LEU A 80 19.69 1.59 -4.61
C LEU A 80 20.91 1.78 -3.70
N THR A 81 21.59 2.91 -3.81
CA THR A 81 22.77 3.26 -3.02
C THR A 81 22.51 4.54 -2.24
N LEU A 82 22.78 4.50 -0.94
CA LEU A 82 22.72 5.65 -0.04
C LEU A 82 24.16 5.95 0.45
N PRO A 83 24.78 7.04 0.04
CA PRO A 83 26.11 7.42 0.51
C PRO A 83 26.05 7.88 1.96
N LEU A 84 26.99 7.42 2.79
CA LEU A 84 27.11 7.79 4.19
C LEU A 84 28.31 8.69 4.42
N ARG A 85 28.25 9.52 5.46
CA ARG A 85 29.38 10.35 5.88
C ARG A 85 30.59 9.49 6.26
N ALA A 86 31.77 9.97 5.92
CA ALA A 86 33.00 9.31 6.33
C ALA A 86 33.15 9.36 7.88
N HIS A 87 33.81 8.35 8.43
CA HIS A 87 34.16 8.27 9.86
C HIS A 87 32.92 8.33 10.80
N LEU A 88 31.92 7.48 10.53
CA LEU A 88 30.83 7.32 11.49
C LEU A 88 31.40 6.83 12.83
N ALA A 89 30.98 7.46 13.93
CA ALA A 89 31.36 7.09 15.28
C ALA A 89 30.83 5.67 15.64
N ASN A 90 31.38 5.06 16.67
CA ASN A 90 30.81 3.83 17.21
C ASN A 90 29.38 4.08 17.68
N GLY A 91 28.44 3.21 17.29
CA GLY A 91 27.03 3.36 17.62
C GLY A 91 26.09 2.63 16.66
N VAL A 92 24.81 2.79 16.87
CA VAL A 92 23.74 2.19 16.06
C VAL A 92 23.20 3.21 15.07
N TYR A 93 22.96 2.73 13.84
CA TYR A 93 22.47 3.54 12.72
C TYR A 93 21.22 2.92 12.13
N SER A 94 20.23 3.75 11.85
CA SER A 94 19.00 3.35 11.17
C SER A 94 18.92 4.01 9.81
N ILE A 95 18.66 3.22 8.79
CA ILE A 95 18.58 3.63 7.40
C ILE A 95 17.17 3.36 6.91
N ARG A 96 16.45 4.42 6.57
CA ARG A 96 15.21 4.32 5.81
C ARG A 96 15.55 4.41 4.34
N TRP A 97 15.14 3.42 3.58
CA TRP A 97 15.29 3.42 2.13
C TRP A 97 13.92 3.41 1.45
N SER A 98 13.85 4.04 0.29
CA SER A 98 12.67 4.07 -0.55
C SER A 98 13.08 4.05 -2.02
N ALA A 99 12.55 3.10 -2.76
CA ALA A 99 12.76 2.91 -4.18
C ALA A 99 11.43 2.83 -4.93
N ALA A 100 11.44 3.06 -6.22
CA ALA A 100 10.34 2.78 -7.11
C ALA A 100 10.80 1.74 -8.11
N SER A 101 10.12 0.60 -8.19
CA SER A 101 10.40 -0.43 -9.18
C SER A 101 9.95 -0.01 -10.58
N ASP A 102 10.51 -0.62 -11.60
CA ASP A 102 10.19 -0.28 -13.00
C ASP A 102 8.75 -0.65 -13.39
N ASP A 103 8.07 -1.49 -12.61
CA ASP A 103 6.64 -1.82 -12.74
C ASP A 103 5.71 -0.77 -12.07
N GLY A 104 6.28 0.26 -11.41
CA GLY A 104 5.56 1.40 -10.86
C GLY A 104 5.23 1.31 -9.37
N HIS A 105 5.63 0.26 -8.68
CA HIS A 105 5.39 0.11 -7.25
C HIS A 105 6.47 0.79 -6.42
N ARG A 106 6.07 1.30 -5.23
CA ARG A 106 7.00 1.87 -4.26
C ARG A 106 7.40 0.81 -3.24
N GLU A 107 8.70 0.61 -3.16
CA GLU A 107 9.34 -0.19 -2.14
C GLU A 107 9.92 0.72 -1.07
N GLN A 108 9.73 0.37 0.17
CA GLN A 108 10.34 1.08 1.29
C GLN A 108 10.62 0.12 2.44
N GLY A 109 11.65 0.42 3.18
CA GLY A 109 12.01 -0.34 4.35
C GLY A 109 12.96 0.41 5.25
N VAL A 110 13.26 -0.21 6.37
CA VAL A 110 14.27 0.25 7.31
C VAL A 110 15.25 -0.88 7.52
N LEU A 111 16.53 -0.57 7.58
CA LEU A 111 17.56 -1.48 8.06
C LEU A 111 18.34 -0.77 9.18
N ALA A 112 18.90 -1.54 10.07
CA ALA A 112 19.76 -1.03 11.12
C ALA A 112 21.09 -1.79 11.14
N PHE A 113 22.18 -1.09 11.44
CA PHE A 113 23.49 -1.71 11.69
C PHE A 113 24.21 -0.97 12.82
N ALA A 114 25.19 -1.62 13.42
CA ALA A 114 26.03 -1.03 14.43
C ALA A 114 27.49 -0.94 13.94
N VAL A 115 28.23 0.06 14.44
CA VAL A 115 29.67 0.23 14.22
C VAL A 115 30.37 0.17 15.57
N GLY A 116 31.44 -0.61 15.67
CA GLY A 116 32.27 -0.77 16.85
C GLY A 116 32.04 -2.06 17.64
N GLN A 117 33.07 -2.52 18.34
CA GLN A 117 33.04 -3.76 19.12
C GLN A 117 32.10 -3.62 20.33
N GLY A 118 31.35 -4.67 20.64
CA GLY A 118 30.44 -4.74 21.78
C GLY A 118 29.08 -4.05 21.58
N ALA A 119 28.79 -3.54 20.39
CA ALA A 119 27.46 -3.04 20.07
C ALA A 119 26.47 -4.22 19.94
N ALA A 120 25.28 -4.08 20.54
CA ALA A 120 24.20 -5.08 20.35
C ALA A 120 23.72 -5.06 18.90
N SER A 121 23.42 -6.25 18.34
CA SER A 121 22.82 -6.36 16.99
C SER A 121 21.49 -5.62 16.94
N PRO A 122 21.37 -4.54 16.18
CA PRO A 122 20.10 -3.85 16.04
C PRO A 122 19.24 -4.56 14.99
N HIS A 123 17.94 -4.68 15.25
CA HIS A 123 16.98 -5.17 14.26
C HIS A 123 16.00 -4.06 13.88
N SER A 124 15.68 -3.99 12.62
CA SER A 124 14.68 -3.03 12.10
C SER A 124 13.30 -3.68 12.01
N VAL A 125 12.25 -2.95 12.36
CA VAL A 125 10.86 -3.45 12.39
C VAL A 125 9.89 -2.51 11.69
N LEU A 126 10.18 -2.04 10.50
CA LEU A 126 9.18 -1.30 9.74
C LEU A 126 9.18 -1.70 8.25
N ALA A 127 8.49 -2.80 7.95
CA ALA A 127 7.89 -3.00 6.63
C ALA A 127 6.45 -2.47 6.70
N ALA A 128 6.22 -1.21 6.37
CA ALA A 128 4.88 -0.69 6.22
C ALA A 128 4.30 -1.21 4.89
N SER A 129 3.41 -2.20 4.96
CA SER A 129 2.58 -2.58 3.82
C SER A 129 1.60 -1.44 3.55
N ALA A 130 1.63 -0.86 2.35
CA ALA A 130 0.61 0.07 1.92
C ALA A 130 -0.75 -0.66 1.86
N ALA A 131 -1.78 -0.07 2.44
CA ALA A 131 -3.13 -0.62 2.36
C ALA A 131 -3.64 -0.49 0.92
N LEU A 132 -4.33 -1.52 0.41
CA LEU A 132 -5.02 -1.49 -0.88
C LEU A 132 -6.03 -0.34 -0.91
N GLY A 133 -5.83 0.61 -1.84
CA GLY A 133 -6.80 1.64 -2.14
C GLY A 133 -7.90 1.10 -3.06
N TRP A 134 -9.15 1.02 -2.60
CA TRP A 134 -10.26 0.58 -3.46
C TRP A 134 -10.44 1.45 -4.70
N ASN A 135 -10.13 2.75 -4.61
CA ASN A 135 -10.14 3.66 -5.76
C ASN A 135 -9.14 3.20 -6.83
N ASP A 136 -7.94 2.77 -6.43
CA ASP A 136 -6.92 2.30 -7.36
C ASP A 136 -7.34 0.98 -8.04
N VAL A 137 -7.96 0.07 -7.30
CA VAL A 137 -8.51 -1.19 -7.84
C VAL A 137 -9.60 -0.90 -8.88
N VAL A 138 -10.53 0.01 -8.60
CA VAL A 138 -11.61 0.39 -9.54
C VAL A 138 -11.05 1.04 -10.80
N LEU A 139 -10.08 1.94 -10.67
CA LEU A 139 -9.46 2.62 -11.80
C LEU A 139 -8.65 1.66 -12.69
N ARG A 140 -7.93 0.72 -12.08
CA ARG A 140 -7.26 -0.36 -12.83
C ARG A 140 -8.24 -1.29 -13.51
N ALA A 141 -9.31 -1.68 -12.82
CA ALA A 141 -10.35 -2.49 -13.44
C ALA A 141 -10.97 -1.77 -14.64
N LEU A 142 -11.24 -0.46 -14.54
CA LEU A 142 -11.74 0.35 -15.66
C LEU A 142 -10.75 0.38 -16.83
N TYR A 143 -9.45 0.56 -16.54
CA TYR A 143 -8.37 0.50 -17.53
C TYR A 143 -8.35 -0.84 -18.27
N TYR A 144 -8.34 -1.95 -17.53
CA TYR A 144 -8.32 -3.29 -18.13
C TYR A 144 -9.62 -3.63 -18.90
N LEU A 145 -10.77 -3.26 -18.35
CA LEU A 145 -12.06 -3.48 -19.04
C LEU A 145 -12.10 -2.76 -20.38
N GLY A 146 -11.66 -1.49 -20.41
CA GLY A 146 -11.57 -0.71 -21.65
C GLY A 146 -10.63 -1.34 -22.65
N LEU A 147 -9.43 -1.73 -22.21
CA LEU A 147 -8.40 -2.34 -23.03
C LEU A 147 -8.88 -3.68 -23.64
N LEU A 148 -9.46 -4.56 -22.83
CA LEU A 148 -9.99 -5.84 -23.29
C LEU A 148 -11.19 -5.66 -24.23
N ALA A 149 -12.10 -4.73 -23.94
CA ALA A 149 -13.26 -4.45 -24.78
C ALA A 149 -12.84 -3.88 -26.13
N GLY A 150 -11.91 -2.92 -26.16
CA GLY A 150 -11.44 -2.29 -27.40
C GLY A 150 -10.70 -3.25 -28.31
N CYS A 151 -9.71 -3.97 -27.77
CA CYS A 151 -8.96 -4.97 -28.50
C CYS A 151 -9.88 -6.10 -29.01
N GLY A 152 -10.77 -6.62 -28.16
CA GLY A 152 -11.70 -7.68 -28.55
C GLY A 152 -12.74 -7.22 -29.57
N ALA A 153 -13.20 -5.97 -29.53
CA ALA A 153 -14.07 -5.39 -30.57
C ALA A 153 -13.35 -5.31 -31.92
N ALA A 154 -12.07 -4.90 -31.91
CA ALA A 154 -11.24 -4.90 -33.13
C ALA A 154 -11.03 -6.31 -33.68
N ALA A 155 -10.70 -7.27 -32.83
CA ALA A 155 -10.55 -8.67 -33.20
C ALA A 155 -11.88 -9.26 -33.74
N PHE A 156 -13.00 -8.93 -33.10
CA PHE A 156 -14.33 -9.32 -33.58
C PHE A 156 -14.59 -8.78 -34.97
N TRP A 157 -14.33 -7.50 -35.21
CA TRP A 157 -14.50 -6.88 -36.53
C TRP A 157 -13.67 -7.58 -37.60
N VAL A 158 -12.40 -7.87 -37.31
CA VAL A 158 -11.54 -8.60 -38.24
C VAL A 158 -12.07 -10.01 -38.49
N SER A 159 -12.51 -10.72 -37.45
CA SER A 159 -13.03 -12.09 -37.56
C SER A 159 -14.38 -12.17 -38.29
N MET A 160 -15.17 -11.08 -38.30
CA MET A 160 -16.49 -11.01 -38.95
C MET A 160 -16.43 -10.43 -40.36
N ARG A 161 -15.24 -10.27 -40.96
CA ARG A 161 -15.12 -9.82 -42.36
C ARG A 161 -16.01 -10.65 -43.29
N GLY A 162 -16.78 -9.98 -44.13
CA GLY A 162 -17.74 -10.60 -45.03
C GLY A 162 -19.15 -10.81 -44.46
N LEU A 163 -19.38 -10.49 -43.16
CA LEU A 163 -20.69 -10.54 -42.51
C LEU A 163 -21.11 -9.15 -42.04
N GLY A 164 -22.40 -8.80 -42.14
CA GLY A 164 -23.02 -7.59 -41.61
C GLY A 164 -22.66 -6.27 -42.28
N GLY A 165 -21.68 -6.23 -43.16
CA GLY A 165 -21.35 -5.09 -44.01
C GLY A 165 -21.21 -3.74 -43.30
N ALA A 166 -21.70 -2.68 -43.97
CA ALA A 166 -21.63 -1.30 -43.46
C ALA A 166 -22.48 -1.03 -42.20
N ARG A 167 -23.52 -1.85 -41.97
CA ARG A 167 -24.45 -1.70 -40.84
C ARG A 167 -23.78 -1.90 -39.47
N LEU A 168 -22.72 -2.72 -39.39
CA LEU A 168 -21.97 -2.96 -38.16
C LEU A 168 -21.04 -1.81 -37.79
N ARG A 169 -20.65 -0.93 -38.73
CA ARG A 169 -19.62 0.10 -38.50
C ARG A 169 -19.96 1.06 -37.37
N ARG A 170 -21.19 1.63 -37.38
CA ARG A 170 -21.59 2.57 -36.32
C ARG A 170 -21.61 1.95 -34.93
N PRO A 171 -22.34 0.83 -34.69
CA PRO A 171 -22.36 0.26 -33.34
C PRO A 171 -20.98 -0.26 -32.92
N LEU A 172 -20.12 -0.71 -33.83
CA LEU A 172 -18.74 -1.11 -33.53
C LEU A 172 -17.87 0.10 -33.17
N ALA A 173 -17.99 1.21 -33.93
CA ALA A 173 -17.29 2.47 -33.63
C ALA A 173 -17.68 3.00 -32.24
N HIS A 174 -18.95 2.93 -31.86
CA HIS A 174 -19.39 3.29 -30.51
C HIS A 174 -18.79 2.40 -29.43
N LEU A 175 -18.79 1.07 -29.64
CA LEU A 175 -18.17 0.15 -28.68
C LEU A 175 -16.67 0.45 -28.51
N MET A 176 -15.95 0.65 -29.62
CA MET A 176 -14.51 1.01 -29.59
C MET A 176 -14.29 2.38 -28.90
N PHE A 177 -15.13 3.36 -29.20
CA PHE A 177 -15.05 4.69 -28.56
C PHE A 177 -15.16 4.60 -27.05
N PHE A 178 -16.22 3.94 -26.52
CA PHE A 178 -16.41 3.82 -25.08
C PHE A 178 -15.33 2.96 -24.42
N ALA A 179 -14.84 1.94 -25.11
CA ALA A 179 -13.74 1.11 -24.65
C ALA A 179 -12.43 1.91 -24.53
N LEU A 180 -12.07 2.67 -25.57
CA LEU A 180 -10.86 3.51 -25.58
C LEU A 180 -10.98 4.69 -24.61
N LEU A 181 -12.17 5.25 -24.43
CA LEU A 181 -12.46 6.26 -23.41
C LEU A 181 -12.26 5.69 -22.00
N ALA A 182 -12.76 4.49 -21.72
CA ALA A 182 -12.56 3.83 -20.43
C ALA A 182 -11.07 3.56 -20.17
N THR A 183 -10.33 3.12 -21.20
CA THR A 183 -8.87 2.94 -21.14
C THR A 183 -8.17 4.28 -20.83
N PHE A 184 -8.55 5.35 -21.52
CA PHE A 184 -8.00 6.69 -21.33
C PHE A 184 -8.24 7.20 -19.90
N VAL A 185 -9.48 7.12 -19.41
CA VAL A 185 -9.86 7.59 -18.06
C VAL A 185 -9.11 6.78 -17.00
N GLY A 186 -9.09 5.45 -17.11
CA GLY A 186 -8.36 4.60 -16.18
C GLY A 186 -6.85 4.89 -16.19
N ALA A 187 -6.22 4.95 -17.36
CA ALA A 187 -4.80 5.25 -17.50
C ALA A 187 -4.45 6.66 -17.00
N SER A 188 -5.30 7.67 -17.27
CA SER A 188 -5.12 9.05 -16.79
C SER A 188 -5.06 9.13 -15.27
N ALA A 189 -5.96 8.43 -14.59
CA ALA A 189 -5.97 8.42 -13.14
C ALA A 189 -4.75 7.69 -12.55
N ILE A 190 -4.37 6.55 -13.12
CA ILE A 190 -3.25 5.73 -12.64
C ILE A 190 -1.90 6.43 -12.88
N VAL A 191 -1.71 7.10 -14.03
CA VAL A 191 -0.42 7.73 -14.37
C VAL A 191 -0.02 8.86 -13.41
N HIS A 192 -0.99 9.53 -12.76
CA HIS A 192 -0.70 10.58 -11.77
C HIS A 192 -0.09 10.00 -10.48
N ALA A 193 -0.44 8.77 -10.13
CA ALA A 193 0.12 8.06 -8.97
C ALA A 193 1.41 7.30 -9.32
N ALA A 194 1.67 7.03 -10.61
CA ALA A 194 2.83 6.27 -11.07
C ALA A 194 4.13 7.03 -10.80
N PRO A 195 5.19 6.37 -10.27
CA PRO A 195 6.48 7.00 -10.05
C PRO A 195 7.09 7.50 -11.37
N PRO A 196 7.53 8.76 -11.46
CA PRO A 196 8.05 9.33 -12.69
C PRO A 196 9.34 8.61 -13.12
N GLY A 197 9.52 8.46 -14.44
CA GLY A 197 10.72 7.83 -15.02
C GLY A 197 10.70 6.31 -15.04
N THR A 198 9.68 5.64 -14.48
CA THR A 198 9.55 4.18 -14.55
C THR A 198 9.03 3.72 -15.92
N ARG A 199 9.32 2.48 -16.31
CA ARG A 199 8.75 1.81 -17.48
C ARG A 199 7.22 1.84 -17.42
N TYR A 200 6.65 1.57 -16.27
CA TYR A 200 5.22 1.63 -16.01
C TYR A 200 4.61 3.00 -16.37
N ALA A 201 5.18 4.10 -15.85
CA ALA A 201 4.71 5.46 -16.16
C ALA A 201 4.83 5.80 -17.66
N LEU A 202 5.90 5.34 -18.32
CA LEU A 202 6.08 5.53 -19.77
C LEU A 202 5.01 4.79 -20.57
N VAL A 203 4.77 3.52 -20.26
CA VAL A 203 3.76 2.70 -20.95
C VAL A 203 2.36 3.29 -20.76
N LEU A 204 2.02 3.78 -19.55
CA LEU A 204 0.74 4.46 -19.31
C LEU A 204 0.60 5.75 -20.12
N LYS A 205 1.65 6.56 -20.27
CA LYS A 205 1.63 7.76 -21.13
C LYS A 205 1.41 7.39 -22.59
N ILE A 206 2.07 6.34 -23.06
CA ILE A 206 1.85 5.82 -24.43
C ILE A 206 0.38 5.33 -24.55
N ALA A 207 -0.12 4.59 -23.57
CA ALA A 207 -1.50 4.11 -23.57
C ALA A 207 -2.52 5.26 -23.58
N LEU A 208 -2.26 6.37 -22.87
CA LEU A 208 -3.06 7.59 -22.92
C LEU A 208 -3.10 8.17 -24.34
N THR A 209 -1.96 8.35 -24.96
CA THR A 209 -1.86 8.92 -26.31
C THR A 209 -2.56 8.03 -27.34
N VAL A 210 -2.30 6.72 -27.30
CA VAL A 210 -2.88 5.74 -28.24
C VAL A 210 -4.40 5.64 -28.02
N SER A 211 -4.88 5.64 -26.79
CA SER A 211 -6.33 5.58 -26.50
C SER A 211 -7.05 6.87 -26.90
N LEU A 212 -6.41 8.03 -26.76
CA LEU A 212 -6.94 9.32 -27.22
C LEU A 212 -7.07 9.35 -28.74
N VAL A 213 -5.99 9.00 -29.47
CA VAL A 213 -5.98 8.95 -30.94
C VAL A 213 -7.00 7.93 -31.47
N GLY A 214 -7.00 6.71 -30.90
CA GLY A 214 -7.95 5.68 -31.28
C GLY A 214 -9.39 6.05 -30.94
N GLY A 215 -9.62 6.69 -29.79
CA GLY A 215 -10.95 7.18 -29.38
C GLY A 215 -11.48 8.27 -30.32
N ALA A 216 -10.65 9.26 -30.67
CA ALA A 216 -11.00 10.27 -31.66
C ALA A 216 -11.30 9.65 -33.04
N ALA A 217 -10.47 8.70 -33.49
CA ALA A 217 -10.72 7.95 -34.72
C ALA A 217 -12.05 7.18 -34.67
N ALA A 218 -12.35 6.51 -33.54
CA ALA A 218 -13.61 5.79 -33.36
C ALA A 218 -14.82 6.73 -33.36
N ALA A 219 -14.73 7.91 -32.74
CA ALA A 219 -15.78 8.93 -32.73
C ALA A 219 -16.11 9.45 -34.15
N LEU A 220 -15.09 9.60 -35.00
CA LEU A 220 -15.21 10.10 -36.36
C LEU A 220 -15.50 8.97 -37.39
N ALA A 221 -15.31 7.70 -37.05
CA ALA A 221 -15.50 6.56 -37.94
C ALA A 221 -16.92 6.42 -38.53
N PRO A 222 -18.03 6.84 -37.87
CA PRO A 222 -19.34 6.87 -38.51
C PRO A 222 -19.40 7.73 -39.76
N THR A 223 -18.65 8.86 -39.79
CA THR A 223 -18.55 9.77 -40.92
C THR A 223 -17.42 9.38 -41.87
N TYR A 224 -16.28 8.98 -41.34
CA TYR A 224 -15.09 8.60 -42.09
C TYR A 224 -14.71 7.14 -41.84
N PRO A 225 -15.26 6.19 -42.64
CA PRO A 225 -15.13 4.75 -42.37
C PRO A 225 -13.69 4.22 -42.26
N ALA A 226 -12.74 4.85 -42.94
CA ALA A 226 -11.33 4.48 -42.87
C ALA A 226 -10.73 4.63 -41.47
N LEU A 227 -11.26 5.56 -40.65
CA LEU A 227 -10.82 5.80 -39.28
C LEU A 227 -11.15 4.64 -38.34
N LEU A 228 -12.08 3.75 -38.72
CA LEU A 228 -12.34 2.53 -37.95
C LEU A 228 -11.13 1.59 -37.97
N VAL A 229 -10.35 1.57 -39.07
CA VAL A 229 -9.10 0.83 -39.15
C VAL A 229 -8.08 1.36 -38.17
N LEU A 230 -7.93 2.70 -38.11
CA LEU A 230 -7.03 3.35 -37.15
C LEU A 230 -7.44 3.08 -35.70
N ALA A 231 -8.73 3.22 -35.38
CA ALA A 231 -9.26 2.90 -34.06
C ALA A 231 -8.98 1.44 -33.66
N GLY A 232 -9.21 0.51 -34.59
CA GLY A 232 -8.91 -0.90 -34.38
C GLY A 232 -7.42 -1.18 -34.20
N ALA A 233 -6.56 -0.54 -34.99
CA ALA A 233 -5.10 -0.67 -34.83
C ALA A 233 -4.61 -0.15 -33.47
N CYS A 234 -5.11 1.02 -33.04
CA CYS A 234 -4.83 1.55 -31.71
C CYS A 234 -5.28 0.60 -30.60
N ALA A 235 -6.50 0.08 -30.71
CA ALA A 235 -7.05 -0.87 -29.71
C ALA A 235 -6.25 -2.18 -29.66
N LEU A 236 -5.80 -2.71 -30.80
CA LEU A 236 -4.95 -3.90 -30.88
C LEU A 236 -3.55 -3.65 -30.30
N ALA A 237 -2.96 -2.50 -30.56
CA ALA A 237 -1.65 -2.15 -30.03
C ALA A 237 -1.68 -2.06 -28.49
N LEU A 238 -2.75 -1.53 -27.91
CA LEU A 238 -2.91 -1.38 -26.46
C LEU A 238 -2.86 -2.70 -25.68
N ILE A 239 -3.15 -3.86 -26.32
CA ILE A 239 -3.13 -5.16 -25.62
C ILE A 239 -1.73 -5.53 -25.10
N THR A 240 -0.69 -4.96 -25.66
CA THR A 240 0.69 -5.19 -25.22
C THR A 240 1.05 -4.38 -23.97
N ALA A 241 0.26 -3.37 -23.62
CA ALA A 241 0.60 -2.45 -22.52
C ALA A 241 0.73 -3.15 -21.15
N PRO A 242 -0.15 -4.10 -20.74
CA PRO A 242 0.03 -4.83 -19.50
C PRO A 242 1.35 -5.61 -19.44
N THR A 243 1.72 -6.27 -20.53
CA THR A 243 2.98 -7.03 -20.64
C THR A 243 4.20 -6.12 -20.56
N LEU A 244 4.16 -4.97 -21.23
CA LEU A 244 5.26 -4.01 -21.25
C LEU A 244 5.43 -3.27 -19.92
N SER A 245 4.38 -3.15 -19.11
CA SER A 245 4.41 -2.50 -17.81
C SER A 245 4.56 -3.46 -16.63
N GLY A 246 4.35 -4.77 -16.82
CA GLY A 246 4.32 -5.78 -15.76
C GLY A 246 5.59 -6.65 -15.70
N HIS A 247 5.50 -7.72 -14.90
CA HIS A 247 6.60 -8.63 -14.53
C HIS A 247 7.09 -9.56 -15.65
N ALA A 248 6.40 -9.63 -16.79
CA ALA A 248 6.80 -10.52 -17.88
C ALA A 248 8.17 -10.19 -18.48
N LEU A 249 8.69 -8.98 -18.21
CA LEU A 249 9.99 -8.50 -18.66
C LEU A 249 11.04 -8.44 -17.55
N ASP A 250 10.76 -8.95 -16.35
CA ASP A 250 11.70 -9.00 -15.25
C ASP A 250 12.86 -9.96 -15.55
N ARG A 251 14.00 -9.73 -14.87
CA ARG A 251 15.26 -10.43 -15.19
C ARG A 251 15.23 -11.93 -14.91
N ASP A 252 14.41 -12.35 -13.99
CA ASP A 252 14.27 -13.74 -13.55
C ASP A 252 13.33 -14.57 -14.42
N GLN A 253 12.66 -13.94 -15.39
CA GLN A 253 11.78 -14.58 -16.37
C GLN A 253 12.54 -14.88 -17.67
N PRO A 254 12.23 -15.97 -18.36
CA PRO A 254 12.64 -16.18 -19.74
C PRO A 254 11.92 -15.15 -20.64
N ARG A 255 12.48 -13.94 -20.73
CA ARG A 255 11.85 -12.69 -21.19
C ARG A 255 11.02 -12.86 -22.46
N GLY A 256 11.55 -13.54 -23.46
CA GLY A 256 10.82 -13.74 -24.72
C GLY A 256 9.58 -14.60 -24.55
N LEU A 257 9.71 -15.74 -23.89
CA LEU A 257 8.61 -16.69 -23.68
C LEU A 257 7.55 -16.12 -22.73
N ALA A 258 7.97 -15.50 -21.61
CA ALA A 258 7.04 -14.90 -20.66
C ALA A 258 6.22 -13.78 -21.30
N ALA A 259 6.84 -12.91 -22.09
CA ALA A 259 6.14 -11.84 -22.81
C ALA A 259 5.13 -12.41 -23.84
N VAL A 260 5.51 -13.43 -24.60
CA VAL A 260 4.60 -14.08 -25.57
C VAL A 260 3.41 -14.72 -24.85
N VAL A 261 3.64 -15.44 -23.76
CA VAL A 261 2.57 -16.07 -22.95
C VAL A 261 1.64 -15.01 -22.36
N ASP A 262 2.17 -13.90 -21.89
CA ASP A 262 1.39 -12.82 -21.27
C ASP A 262 0.54 -12.07 -22.32
N VAL A 263 1.12 -11.76 -23.48
CA VAL A 263 0.37 -11.17 -24.61
C VAL A 263 -0.71 -12.13 -25.11
N ALA A 264 -0.39 -13.43 -25.25
CA ALA A 264 -1.36 -14.43 -25.67
C ALA A 264 -2.51 -14.57 -24.68
N HIS A 265 -2.21 -14.54 -23.36
CA HIS A 265 -3.21 -14.54 -22.29
C HIS A 265 -4.13 -13.31 -22.38
N SER A 266 -3.56 -12.11 -22.46
CA SER A 266 -4.32 -10.86 -22.52
C SER A 266 -5.13 -10.74 -23.82
N ALA A 267 -4.56 -11.14 -24.97
CA ALA A 267 -5.25 -11.14 -26.26
C ALA A 267 -6.43 -12.14 -26.26
N SER A 268 -6.25 -13.33 -25.69
CA SER A 268 -7.31 -14.33 -25.60
C SER A 268 -8.44 -13.84 -24.68
N ALA A 269 -8.12 -13.21 -23.55
CA ALA A 269 -9.11 -12.58 -22.69
C ALA A 269 -9.86 -11.47 -23.42
N ALA A 270 -9.17 -10.64 -24.20
CA ALA A 270 -9.76 -9.57 -25.00
C ALA A 270 -10.70 -10.11 -26.10
N ILE A 271 -10.24 -11.10 -26.85
CA ILE A 271 -11.05 -11.75 -27.91
C ILE A 271 -12.35 -12.29 -27.32
N TRP A 272 -12.26 -12.95 -26.17
CA TRP A 272 -13.46 -13.50 -25.53
C TRP A 272 -14.35 -12.41 -24.96
N PHE A 273 -13.84 -11.54 -24.08
CA PHE A 273 -14.63 -10.49 -23.41
C PHE A 273 -15.21 -9.47 -24.39
N GLY A 274 -14.37 -8.86 -25.23
CA GLY A 274 -14.81 -7.84 -26.18
C GLY A 274 -15.67 -8.41 -27.31
N GLY A 275 -15.43 -9.67 -27.71
CA GLY A 275 -16.28 -10.38 -28.64
C GLY A 275 -17.67 -10.67 -28.07
N LEU A 276 -17.79 -11.05 -26.78
CA LEU A 276 -19.08 -11.18 -26.10
C LEU A 276 -19.81 -9.83 -26.03
N LEU A 277 -19.10 -8.73 -25.74
CA LEU A 277 -19.68 -7.39 -25.78
C LEU A 277 -20.18 -7.05 -27.19
N ALA A 278 -19.41 -7.33 -28.23
CA ALA A 278 -19.82 -7.12 -29.62
C ALA A 278 -21.05 -7.96 -29.98
N LEU A 279 -21.08 -9.24 -29.57
CA LEU A 279 -22.23 -10.13 -29.78
C LEU A 279 -23.48 -9.63 -29.06
N ALA A 280 -23.33 -9.09 -27.83
CA ALA A 280 -24.46 -8.60 -27.03
C ALA A 280 -24.99 -7.24 -27.47
N PHE A 281 -24.11 -6.35 -27.94
CA PHE A 281 -24.46 -4.95 -28.15
C PHE A 281 -24.32 -4.46 -29.60
N VAL A 282 -23.37 -4.99 -30.39
CA VAL A 282 -23.14 -4.59 -31.80
C VAL A 282 -24.03 -5.37 -32.75
N VAL A 283 -23.99 -6.68 -32.64
CA VAL A 283 -24.72 -7.59 -33.56
C VAL A 283 -26.23 -7.33 -33.56
N PRO A 284 -26.94 -7.13 -32.44
CA PRO A 284 -28.38 -6.84 -32.45
C PRO A 284 -28.77 -5.55 -33.17
N ARG A 285 -27.83 -4.58 -33.22
CA ARG A 285 -28.06 -3.24 -33.82
C ARG A 285 -27.66 -3.13 -35.27
N GLY A 286 -26.78 -4.02 -35.74
CA GLY A 286 -26.17 -3.91 -37.07
C GLY A 286 -26.32 -5.13 -37.99
N ALA A 287 -26.95 -6.23 -37.53
CA ALA A 287 -27.06 -7.45 -38.29
C ALA A 287 -28.50 -7.94 -38.40
N GLU A 288 -28.83 -8.58 -39.53
CA GLU A 288 -30.10 -9.30 -39.75
C GLU A 288 -30.10 -10.66 -39.03
N GLU A 289 -31.28 -11.25 -38.83
CA GLU A 289 -31.43 -12.47 -38.04
C GLU A 289 -30.58 -13.66 -38.57
N ARG A 290 -30.47 -13.83 -39.88
CA ARG A 290 -29.59 -14.85 -40.50
C ARG A 290 -28.11 -14.54 -40.20
N GLU A 291 -27.71 -13.29 -40.31
CA GLU A 291 -26.35 -12.83 -40.05
C GLU A 291 -25.98 -12.97 -38.56
N ARG A 292 -26.93 -12.66 -37.66
CA ARG A 292 -26.72 -12.81 -36.20
C ARG A 292 -26.32 -14.23 -35.83
N ARG A 293 -27.00 -15.21 -36.38
CA ARG A 293 -26.69 -16.64 -36.16
C ARG A 293 -25.35 -17.02 -36.75
N ALA A 294 -25.05 -16.57 -37.97
CA ALA A 294 -23.77 -16.83 -38.61
C ALA A 294 -22.61 -16.25 -37.82
N MET A 295 -22.75 -14.99 -37.35
CA MET A 295 -21.78 -14.32 -36.52
C MET A 295 -21.60 -15.01 -35.16
N ALA A 296 -22.71 -15.42 -34.51
CA ALA A 296 -22.66 -16.14 -33.24
C ALA A 296 -21.94 -17.50 -33.38
N ARG A 297 -22.19 -18.25 -34.44
CA ARG A 297 -21.49 -19.52 -34.71
C ARG A 297 -20.00 -19.30 -34.95
N ARG A 298 -19.63 -18.32 -35.80
CA ARG A 298 -18.23 -18.00 -36.09
C ARG A 298 -17.50 -17.52 -34.83
N PHE A 299 -18.13 -16.66 -34.04
CA PHE A 299 -17.59 -16.20 -32.76
C PHE A 299 -17.43 -17.34 -31.74
N SER A 300 -18.41 -18.28 -31.66
CA SER A 300 -18.33 -19.42 -30.76
C SER A 300 -17.08 -20.29 -31.00
N THR A 301 -16.64 -20.44 -32.26
CA THR A 301 -15.40 -21.15 -32.58
C THR A 301 -14.18 -20.34 -32.14
N THR A 302 -14.14 -19.02 -32.43
CA THR A 302 -13.06 -18.12 -32.02
C THR A 302 -12.96 -18.05 -30.50
N ALA A 303 -14.10 -17.95 -29.80
CA ALA A 303 -14.16 -17.92 -28.34
C ALA A 303 -13.64 -19.23 -27.72
N LEU A 304 -13.97 -20.38 -28.30
CA LEU A 304 -13.46 -21.68 -27.82
C LEU A 304 -11.93 -21.73 -27.85
N VAL A 305 -11.32 -21.32 -28.97
CA VAL A 305 -9.87 -21.27 -29.11
C VAL A 305 -9.28 -20.29 -28.09
N ALA A 306 -9.87 -19.10 -27.99
CA ALA A 306 -9.42 -18.09 -27.02
C ALA A 306 -9.48 -18.60 -25.57
N VAL A 307 -10.56 -19.28 -25.18
CA VAL A 307 -10.73 -19.84 -23.83
C VAL A 307 -9.71 -20.94 -23.53
N ILE A 308 -9.43 -21.81 -24.51
CA ILE A 308 -8.38 -22.84 -24.36
C ILE A 308 -7.01 -22.19 -24.17
N VAL A 309 -6.64 -21.24 -25.03
CA VAL A 309 -5.36 -20.52 -24.91
C VAL A 309 -5.29 -19.77 -23.57
N LEU A 310 -6.38 -19.13 -23.16
CA LEU A 310 -6.45 -18.43 -21.87
C LEU A 310 -6.25 -19.39 -20.68
N GLY A 311 -6.83 -20.58 -20.73
CA GLY A 311 -6.66 -21.61 -19.70
C GLY A 311 -5.22 -22.13 -19.63
N VAL A 312 -4.63 -22.49 -20.77
CA VAL A 312 -3.25 -23.00 -20.86
C VAL A 312 -2.24 -21.94 -20.39
N THR A 313 -2.36 -20.72 -20.92
CA THR A 313 -1.46 -19.62 -20.54
C THR A 313 -1.65 -19.21 -19.08
N GLY A 314 -2.90 -19.23 -18.57
CA GLY A 314 -3.20 -18.95 -17.17
C GLY A 314 -2.61 -19.99 -16.22
N LEU A 315 -2.67 -21.28 -16.59
CA LEU A 315 -2.02 -22.35 -15.81
C LEU A 315 -0.50 -22.19 -15.84
N GLY A 316 0.08 -21.94 -17.01
CA GLY A 316 1.53 -21.69 -17.15
C GLY A 316 1.98 -20.53 -16.25
N ARG A 317 1.23 -19.42 -16.21
CA ARG A 317 1.54 -18.30 -15.31
C ARG A 317 1.40 -18.69 -13.84
N ALA A 318 0.36 -19.41 -13.47
CA ALA A 318 0.20 -19.87 -12.08
C ALA A 318 1.41 -20.70 -11.60
N LEU A 319 1.92 -21.59 -12.46
CA LEU A 319 3.10 -22.41 -12.18
C LEU A 319 4.41 -21.60 -12.09
N THR A 320 4.51 -20.49 -12.82
CA THR A 320 5.70 -19.61 -12.78
C THR A 320 5.66 -18.57 -11.66
N GLU A 321 4.48 -18.22 -11.13
CA GLU A 321 4.30 -17.22 -10.09
C GLU A 321 4.24 -17.81 -8.66
N LEU A 322 4.10 -19.13 -8.54
CA LEU A 322 4.08 -19.85 -7.26
C LEU A 322 5.28 -20.79 -7.18
N SER A 323 5.98 -20.80 -6.06
CA SER A 323 7.09 -21.74 -5.80
C SER A 323 6.60 -23.09 -5.23
N THR A 324 5.47 -23.09 -4.53
CA THR A 324 4.83 -24.26 -3.93
C THR A 324 3.32 -24.19 -4.02
N VAL A 325 2.66 -25.35 -4.09
CA VAL A 325 1.19 -25.42 -4.14
C VAL A 325 0.55 -24.84 -2.88
N SER A 326 1.21 -24.93 -1.72
CA SER A 326 0.70 -24.36 -0.46
C SER A 326 0.52 -22.83 -0.53
N GLN A 327 1.26 -22.14 -1.39
CA GLN A 327 1.13 -20.70 -1.58
C GLN A 327 -0.24 -20.28 -2.15
N LEU A 328 -1.01 -21.21 -2.73
CA LEU A 328 -2.38 -20.94 -3.16
C LEU A 328 -3.28 -20.47 -2.00
N TRP A 329 -3.10 -21.01 -0.80
CA TRP A 329 -3.91 -20.65 0.38
C TRP A 329 -3.15 -19.86 1.45
N THR A 330 -1.82 -19.93 1.47
CA THR A 330 -1.01 -19.21 2.47
C THR A 330 -0.71 -17.77 2.07
N THR A 331 -0.74 -17.42 0.77
CA THR A 331 -0.48 -16.08 0.28
C THR A 331 -1.76 -15.35 -0.15
N SER A 332 -1.78 -14.02 -0.06
CA SER A 332 -2.89 -13.20 -0.57
C SER A 332 -3.03 -13.32 -2.09
N TYR A 333 -1.89 -13.41 -2.81
CA TYR A 333 -1.86 -13.66 -4.25
C TYR A 333 -2.53 -15.00 -4.61
N GLY A 334 -2.16 -16.07 -3.91
CA GLY A 334 -2.74 -17.41 -4.16
C GLY A 334 -4.25 -17.44 -3.90
N ARG A 335 -4.72 -16.81 -2.82
CA ARG A 335 -6.17 -16.71 -2.53
C ARG A 335 -6.92 -15.93 -3.62
N ALA A 336 -6.37 -14.82 -4.11
CA ALA A 336 -6.95 -14.08 -5.24
C ALA A 336 -6.97 -14.93 -6.53
N LEU A 337 -5.93 -15.73 -6.76
CA LEU A 337 -5.85 -16.68 -7.88
C LEU A 337 -6.92 -17.78 -7.77
N ILE A 338 -7.17 -18.32 -6.56
CA ILE A 338 -8.26 -19.28 -6.33
C ILE A 338 -9.61 -18.65 -6.68
N ILE A 339 -9.89 -17.43 -6.23
CA ILE A 339 -11.14 -16.72 -6.51
C ILE A 339 -11.32 -16.48 -8.00
N LYS A 340 -10.25 -16.01 -8.70
CA LYS A 340 -10.24 -15.85 -10.16
C LYS A 340 -10.58 -17.17 -10.86
N THR A 341 -9.96 -18.28 -10.45
CA THR A 341 -10.16 -19.61 -11.04
C THR A 341 -11.58 -20.15 -10.76
N ALA A 342 -12.07 -19.96 -9.53
CA ALA A 342 -13.42 -20.36 -9.13
C ALA A 342 -14.51 -19.61 -9.91
N LEU A 343 -14.27 -18.35 -10.29
CA LEU A 343 -15.16 -17.60 -11.20
C LEU A 343 -15.01 -18.03 -12.66
N PHE A 344 -13.82 -18.44 -13.07
CA PHE A 344 -13.52 -18.81 -14.45
C PHE A 344 -14.08 -20.19 -14.82
N VAL A 345 -13.94 -21.20 -13.96
CA VAL A 345 -14.34 -22.59 -14.25
C VAL A 345 -15.81 -22.74 -14.64
N PRO A 346 -16.81 -22.14 -13.95
CA PRO A 346 -18.21 -22.24 -14.34
C PRO A 346 -18.52 -21.68 -15.73
N LEU A 347 -17.68 -20.74 -16.22
CA LEU A 347 -17.87 -20.15 -17.55
C LEU A 347 -17.67 -21.17 -18.69
N PHE A 348 -16.91 -22.24 -18.48
CA PHE A 348 -16.84 -23.35 -19.44
C PHE A 348 -18.20 -24.00 -19.63
N GLY A 349 -18.94 -24.25 -18.53
CA GLY A 349 -20.28 -24.80 -18.59
C GLY A 349 -21.28 -23.87 -19.29
N VAL A 350 -21.20 -22.57 -18.99
CA VAL A 350 -22.02 -21.54 -19.64
C VAL A 350 -21.68 -21.45 -21.13
N GLY A 351 -20.40 -21.45 -21.51
CA GLY A 351 -19.96 -21.45 -22.92
C GLY A 351 -20.41 -22.67 -23.67
N TRP A 352 -20.37 -23.85 -23.04
CA TRP A 352 -20.92 -25.10 -23.62
C TRP A 352 -22.43 -25.00 -23.83
N LEU A 353 -23.18 -24.52 -22.84
CA LEU A 353 -24.62 -24.28 -22.93
C LEU A 353 -24.94 -23.28 -24.05
N ASN A 354 -24.18 -22.20 -24.17
CA ASN A 354 -24.33 -21.20 -25.23
C ASN A 354 -24.17 -21.81 -26.63
N ARG A 355 -23.28 -22.80 -26.77
CA ARG A 355 -23.10 -23.52 -28.02
C ARG A 355 -24.35 -24.34 -28.39
N ALA A 356 -25.01 -24.93 -27.40
CA ALA A 356 -26.31 -25.61 -27.61
C ALA A 356 -27.42 -24.59 -27.94
N LEU A 357 -27.40 -23.39 -27.38
CA LEU A 357 -28.37 -22.33 -27.65
C LEU A 357 -28.23 -21.68 -29.04
N LEU A 358 -27.14 -21.92 -29.78
CA LEU A 358 -26.95 -21.41 -31.15
C LEU A 358 -28.02 -21.88 -32.14
N ALA A 359 -28.71 -22.97 -31.86
CA ALA A 359 -29.83 -23.45 -32.65
C ALA A 359 -31.16 -22.75 -32.32
N GLY A 360 -31.22 -22.04 -31.16
CA GLY A 360 -32.42 -21.39 -30.67
C GLY A 360 -32.55 -19.90 -31.01
N ALA A 361 -33.46 -19.22 -30.32
CA ALA A 361 -33.66 -17.79 -30.48
C ALA A 361 -32.46 -16.99 -29.96
N PHE A 362 -31.95 -16.03 -30.76
CA PHE A 362 -30.81 -15.18 -30.43
C PHE A 362 -31.01 -14.41 -29.11
N ALA A 363 -32.25 -14.08 -28.75
CA ALA A 363 -32.55 -13.40 -27.48
C ALA A 363 -32.17 -14.23 -26.23
N ARG A 364 -32.29 -15.56 -26.27
CA ARG A 364 -31.88 -16.45 -25.17
C ARG A 364 -30.36 -16.50 -25.09
N LEU A 365 -29.69 -16.66 -26.23
CA LEU A 365 -28.22 -16.59 -26.31
C LEU A 365 -27.70 -15.27 -25.73
N ARG A 366 -28.30 -14.13 -26.14
CA ARG A 366 -27.89 -12.81 -25.65
C ARG A 366 -28.00 -12.67 -24.12
N ARG A 367 -29.04 -13.24 -23.49
CA ARG A 367 -29.17 -13.23 -22.01
C ARG A 367 -28.05 -14.01 -21.35
N SER A 368 -27.70 -15.18 -21.87
CA SER A 368 -26.59 -15.99 -21.35
C SER A 368 -25.24 -15.29 -21.54
N VAL A 369 -25.01 -14.69 -22.72
CA VAL A 369 -23.81 -13.87 -22.99
C VAL A 369 -23.66 -12.70 -22.00
N LEU A 370 -24.75 -12.05 -21.61
CA LEU A 370 -24.70 -10.99 -20.61
C LEU A 370 -24.31 -11.50 -19.21
N ILE A 371 -24.66 -12.74 -18.87
CA ILE A 371 -24.20 -13.39 -17.63
C ILE A 371 -22.68 -13.62 -17.71
N GLU A 372 -22.16 -14.15 -18.84
CA GLU A 372 -20.72 -14.31 -19.02
C GLU A 372 -19.98 -12.98 -18.90
N VAL A 373 -20.45 -11.92 -19.55
CA VAL A 373 -19.88 -10.58 -19.46
C VAL A 373 -19.83 -10.09 -18.01
N THR A 374 -20.90 -10.31 -17.23
CA THR A 374 -20.94 -9.91 -15.82
C THR A 374 -19.89 -10.65 -14.99
N VAL A 375 -19.76 -11.97 -15.17
CA VAL A 375 -18.77 -12.78 -14.44
C VAL A 375 -17.34 -12.40 -14.87
N LEU A 376 -17.11 -12.19 -16.16
CA LEU A 376 -15.80 -11.76 -16.68
C LEU A 376 -15.43 -10.36 -16.14
N THR A 377 -16.41 -9.45 -16.02
CA THR A 377 -16.18 -8.14 -15.38
C THR A 377 -15.74 -8.32 -13.92
N ALA A 378 -16.38 -9.22 -13.17
CA ALA A 378 -15.96 -9.54 -11.81
C ALA A 378 -14.54 -10.13 -11.76
N ILE A 379 -14.18 -11.00 -12.71
CA ILE A 379 -12.81 -11.52 -12.83
C ILE A 379 -11.81 -10.37 -13.07
N VAL A 380 -12.13 -9.39 -13.93
CA VAL A 380 -11.23 -8.25 -14.18
C VAL A 380 -11.06 -7.38 -12.93
N VAL A 381 -12.08 -7.23 -12.09
CA VAL A 381 -11.94 -6.56 -10.78
C VAL A 381 -10.97 -7.33 -9.88
N VAL A 382 -11.09 -8.67 -9.82
CA VAL A 382 -10.13 -9.51 -9.08
C VAL A 382 -8.72 -9.39 -9.65
N VAL A 383 -8.56 -9.25 -10.98
CA VAL A 383 -7.25 -8.97 -11.60
C VAL A 383 -6.72 -7.61 -11.14
N GLY A 384 -7.57 -6.58 -11.03
CA GLY A 384 -7.18 -5.27 -10.49
C GLY A 384 -6.61 -5.34 -9.07
N VAL A 385 -7.12 -6.26 -8.23
CA VAL A 385 -6.54 -6.58 -6.92
C VAL A 385 -5.24 -7.36 -7.06
N LEU A 386 -5.23 -8.37 -7.94
CA LEU A 386 -4.12 -9.31 -8.10
C LEU A 386 -2.83 -8.63 -8.58
N THR A 387 -2.95 -7.54 -9.36
CA THR A 387 -1.82 -6.74 -9.83
C THR A 387 -1.11 -5.96 -8.72
N ASP A 388 -1.72 -5.81 -7.53
CA ASP A 388 -1.08 -5.21 -6.35
C ASP A 388 -0.48 -6.23 -5.38
N LEU A 389 -0.67 -7.52 -5.64
CA LEU A 389 -0.24 -8.57 -4.73
C LEU A 389 1.09 -9.18 -5.17
N ARG A 390 2.00 -9.42 -4.22
CA ARG A 390 3.25 -10.13 -4.49
C ARG A 390 2.99 -11.56 -4.95
N PRO A 391 3.53 -11.99 -6.11
CA PRO A 391 3.58 -13.39 -6.48
C PRO A 391 4.23 -14.27 -5.40
N GLY A 392 3.74 -15.49 -5.24
CA GLY A 392 4.22 -16.39 -4.19
C GLY A 392 5.72 -16.70 -4.27
N LYS A 393 6.28 -16.80 -5.49
CA LYS A 393 7.73 -16.99 -5.69
C LYS A 393 8.58 -15.85 -5.13
N LEU A 394 8.09 -14.60 -5.21
CA LEU A 394 8.79 -13.44 -4.67
C LEU A 394 8.73 -13.41 -3.15
N VAL A 395 7.63 -13.91 -2.55
CA VAL A 395 7.55 -14.11 -1.09
C VAL A 395 8.59 -15.12 -0.62
N SER A 396 8.86 -16.18 -1.40
CA SER A 396 9.89 -17.17 -1.07
C SER A 396 11.32 -16.69 -1.30
N ARG A 397 11.53 -15.71 -2.19
CA ARG A 397 12.84 -15.13 -2.52
C ARG A 397 13.22 -13.94 -1.67
N ALA A 398 12.24 -13.30 -1.03
CA ALA A 398 12.53 -12.26 -0.06
C ALA A 398 13.60 -12.80 0.90
N ALA A 399 14.67 -12.01 1.11
CA ALA A 399 15.75 -12.38 2.00
C ALA A 399 15.14 -12.97 3.27
N PRO A 400 15.58 -14.17 3.73
CA PRO A 400 15.03 -14.74 4.94
C PRO A 400 15.12 -13.66 6.00
N ALA A 401 13.97 -13.23 6.51
CA ALA A 401 13.95 -12.49 7.75
C ALA A 401 14.86 -13.30 8.67
N ALA A 402 15.88 -12.64 9.25
CA ALA A 402 16.85 -13.27 10.14
C ALA A 402 16.07 -14.26 10.99
N THR A 403 16.54 -15.49 11.05
CA THR A 403 15.85 -16.69 11.58
C THR A 403 14.87 -16.28 12.67
N PRO A 404 13.57 -16.45 12.55
CA PRO A 404 12.66 -15.97 13.57
C PRO A 404 13.03 -16.71 14.84
N VAL A 405 13.67 -16.04 15.78
CA VAL A 405 13.34 -16.29 17.18
C VAL A 405 11.82 -16.24 17.18
N PRO A 406 11.08 -17.30 17.64
CA PRO A 406 9.65 -17.38 17.47
C PRO A 406 9.04 -16.02 17.77
N ALA A 407 8.57 -15.36 16.72
CA ALA A 407 8.13 -13.99 16.80
C ALA A 407 7.04 -13.99 17.85
N ALA A 408 7.33 -13.41 18.99
CA ALA A 408 6.31 -13.14 19.96
C ALA A 408 5.27 -12.34 19.17
N GLY A 409 4.08 -12.90 18.98
CA GLY A 409 3.03 -12.28 18.19
C GLY A 409 2.80 -10.84 18.67
N PRO A 410 2.05 -10.01 17.94
CA PRO A 410 1.72 -8.67 18.42
C PRO A 410 1.17 -8.79 19.83
N PRO A 411 1.49 -7.87 20.73
CA PRO A 411 1.04 -7.93 22.12
C PRO A 411 -0.47 -8.02 22.15
N ALA A 412 -1.01 -8.85 23.05
CA ALA A 412 -2.46 -8.99 23.20
C ALA A 412 -3.07 -7.62 23.53
N LEU A 413 -4.16 -7.28 22.85
CA LEU A 413 -4.90 -6.07 23.17
C LEU A 413 -5.50 -6.15 24.57
N PRO A 414 -5.46 -5.06 25.35
CA PRO A 414 -6.04 -5.03 26.67
C PRO A 414 -7.58 -5.23 26.62
N PRO A 415 -8.22 -5.69 27.71
CA PRO A 415 -9.67 -5.70 27.82
C PRO A 415 -10.29 -4.33 27.46
N ARG A 416 -11.48 -4.32 26.87
CA ARG A 416 -12.06 -3.08 26.31
C ARG A 416 -12.34 -1.99 27.33
N ASP A 417 -12.57 -2.35 28.56
CA ASP A 417 -12.92 -1.51 29.72
C ASP A 417 -11.72 -1.20 30.62
N ALA A 418 -10.55 -1.79 30.34
CA ALA A 418 -9.36 -1.52 31.10
C ALA A 418 -8.86 -0.07 30.85
N VAL A 419 -8.46 0.61 31.93
CA VAL A 419 -7.79 1.91 31.87
C VAL A 419 -6.32 1.70 31.51
N VAL A 420 -5.83 2.38 30.48
CA VAL A 420 -4.50 2.15 29.91
C VAL A 420 -3.59 3.38 30.08
N ASP A 421 -2.31 3.15 30.27
CA ASP A 421 -1.24 4.16 30.17
C ASP A 421 0.05 3.47 29.78
N ALA A 422 1.05 4.21 29.27
CA ALA A 422 2.36 3.66 28.97
C ALA A 422 3.47 4.69 29.23
N ARG A 423 4.67 4.19 29.54
CA ARG A 423 5.87 4.99 29.79
C ARG A 423 7.13 4.32 29.25
N GLU A 424 8.14 5.12 29.00
CA GLU A 424 9.49 4.63 28.67
C GLU A 424 10.20 4.07 29.91
N LEU A 425 10.90 2.95 29.76
CA LEU A 425 11.86 2.44 30.73
C LEU A 425 13.17 2.06 30.04
N GLY A 426 14.08 3.00 29.89
CA GLY A 426 15.23 2.83 29.04
C GLY A 426 14.83 2.79 27.57
N THR A 427 15.00 1.64 26.95
CA THR A 427 14.57 1.42 25.55
C THR A 427 13.24 0.65 25.44
N LEU A 428 12.65 0.24 26.58
CA LEU A 428 11.39 -0.50 26.59
C LEU A 428 10.19 0.47 26.62
N ALA A 429 9.17 0.17 25.84
CA ALA A 429 7.85 0.69 26.06
C ALA A 429 7.13 -0.20 27.07
N VAL A 430 6.73 0.37 28.18
CA VAL A 430 6.04 -0.30 29.29
C VAL A 430 4.61 0.21 29.32
N ALA A 431 3.67 -0.59 28.89
CA ALA A 431 2.25 -0.28 28.95
C ALA A 431 1.58 -1.04 30.09
N VAL A 432 0.64 -0.38 30.74
CA VAL A 432 -0.20 -0.96 31.80
C VAL A 432 -1.66 -0.82 31.41
N ALA A 433 -2.39 -1.90 31.53
CA ALA A 433 -3.85 -1.94 31.46
C ALA A 433 -4.38 -2.36 32.81
N ARG A 434 -5.16 -1.49 33.47
CA ARG A 434 -5.73 -1.71 34.78
C ARG A 434 -7.22 -1.98 34.71
N SER A 435 -7.64 -3.06 35.34
CA SER A 435 -9.05 -3.41 35.60
C SER A 435 -9.26 -3.56 37.11
N PRO A 436 -10.50 -3.62 37.63
CA PRO A 436 -10.75 -3.88 39.04
C PRO A 436 -10.05 -5.15 39.53
N GLY A 437 -9.15 -5.01 40.52
CA GLY A 437 -8.41 -6.11 41.13
C GLY A 437 -7.22 -6.67 40.33
N GLU A 438 -6.98 -6.22 39.10
CA GLU A 438 -5.95 -6.78 38.23
C GLU A 438 -5.22 -5.71 37.40
N ALA A 439 -3.93 -5.91 37.15
CA ALA A 439 -3.17 -5.17 36.17
C ALA A 439 -2.46 -6.11 35.19
N THR A 440 -2.47 -5.72 33.94
CA THR A 440 -1.70 -6.36 32.88
C THR A 440 -0.60 -5.40 32.43
N VAL A 441 0.64 -5.83 32.46
CA VAL A 441 1.80 -5.10 31.97
C VAL A 441 2.20 -5.68 30.62
N THR A 442 2.31 -4.81 29.61
CA THR A 442 2.78 -5.17 28.28
C THR A 442 4.13 -4.53 28.03
N LEU A 443 5.12 -5.32 27.64
CA LEU A 443 6.47 -4.84 27.37
C LEU A 443 6.78 -5.00 25.89
N LEU A 444 7.18 -3.88 25.25
CA LEU A 444 7.69 -3.88 23.88
C LEU A 444 9.16 -3.50 23.86
N GLY A 445 9.94 -4.27 23.10
CA GLY A 445 11.32 -3.96 22.75
C GLY A 445 11.41 -2.84 21.72
N THR A 446 12.64 -2.44 21.41
CA THR A 446 12.92 -1.39 20.40
C THR A 446 12.49 -1.79 18.99
N ASP A 447 12.37 -3.06 18.74
CA ASP A 447 11.95 -3.67 17.48
C ASP A 447 10.42 -3.84 17.35
N GLY A 448 9.64 -3.37 18.34
CA GLY A 448 8.18 -3.53 18.39
C GLY A 448 7.74 -4.94 18.75
N THR A 449 8.66 -5.87 18.98
CA THR A 449 8.33 -7.20 19.44
C THR A 449 8.08 -7.22 20.95
N ALA A 450 7.33 -8.18 21.38
CA ALA A 450 7.05 -8.41 22.78
C ALA A 450 8.32 -8.82 23.55
N ALA A 451 8.66 -8.08 24.61
CA ALA A 451 9.82 -8.38 25.45
C ALA A 451 9.47 -9.49 26.48
N ASN A 452 9.77 -10.73 26.10
CA ASN A 452 9.54 -11.91 26.92
C ASN A 452 10.68 -12.16 27.93
N GLY A 453 10.44 -13.04 28.92
CA GLY A 453 11.44 -13.51 29.87
C GLY A 453 11.95 -12.47 30.88
N ARG A 454 11.25 -11.34 31.02
CA ARG A 454 11.58 -10.30 31.98
C ARG A 454 11.03 -10.62 33.36
N ARG A 455 11.75 -10.22 34.41
CA ARG A 455 11.22 -10.25 35.78
C ARG A 455 10.37 -9.01 35.99
N VAL A 456 9.06 -9.23 36.07
CA VAL A 456 8.08 -8.15 36.26
C VAL A 456 7.39 -8.33 37.60
N GLU A 457 7.33 -7.26 38.39
CA GLU A 457 6.62 -7.20 39.67
C GLU A 457 5.67 -6.02 39.62
N VAL A 458 4.48 -6.19 40.17
CA VAL A 458 3.49 -5.12 40.39
C VAL A 458 3.25 -4.98 41.89
N ASP A 459 3.56 -3.84 42.46
CA ASP A 459 3.49 -3.56 43.91
C ASP A 459 4.13 -4.65 44.79
N GLY A 460 5.30 -5.15 44.34
CA GLY A 460 6.05 -6.20 45.01
C GLY A 460 5.58 -7.63 44.74
N THR A 461 4.47 -7.82 44.05
CA THR A 461 3.97 -9.14 43.64
C THR A 461 4.52 -9.52 42.29
N ALA A 462 5.13 -10.70 42.19
CA ALA A 462 5.63 -11.23 40.92
C ALA A 462 4.49 -11.46 39.93
N ALA A 463 4.61 -10.86 38.74
CA ALA A 463 3.63 -10.99 37.69
C ALA A 463 3.80 -12.29 36.91
N ARG A 464 2.70 -12.95 36.55
CA ARG A 464 2.69 -14.17 35.74
C ARG A 464 2.62 -13.83 34.27
N ALA A 465 3.38 -14.53 33.44
CA ALA A 465 3.28 -14.39 31.99
C ALA A 465 1.87 -14.76 31.51
N CYS A 466 1.31 -13.95 30.61
CA CYS A 466 -0.04 -14.11 30.06
C CYS A 466 -0.08 -14.08 28.52
N GLY A 467 1.08 -14.12 27.88
CA GLY A 467 1.23 -14.10 26.43
C GLY A 467 2.50 -13.37 26.02
N ALA A 468 2.63 -13.05 24.76
CA ALA A 468 3.78 -12.36 24.23
C ALA A 468 3.96 -10.98 24.88
N GLY A 469 5.05 -10.78 25.62
CA GLY A 469 5.37 -9.57 26.39
C GLY A 469 4.34 -9.18 27.45
N CYS A 470 3.41 -10.07 27.74
CA CYS A 470 2.29 -9.85 28.65
C CYS A 470 2.61 -10.45 30.02
N TYR A 471 2.38 -9.65 31.08
CA TYR A 471 2.56 -10.03 32.46
C TYR A 471 1.37 -9.54 33.28
N ARG A 472 0.79 -10.44 34.08
CA ARG A 472 -0.45 -10.18 34.84
C ARG A 472 -0.20 -10.35 36.32
N ALA A 473 -0.71 -9.43 37.14
CA ALA A 473 -0.65 -9.49 38.59
C ALA A 473 -1.89 -8.87 39.22
N PRO A 474 -2.21 -9.22 40.48
CA PRO A 474 -3.19 -8.48 41.28
C PRO A 474 -2.79 -7.01 41.38
N ALA A 475 -3.79 -6.11 41.34
CA ALA A 475 -3.57 -4.67 41.44
C ALA A 475 -4.35 -4.11 42.64
N PRO A 476 -3.67 -3.70 43.72
CA PRO A 476 -4.31 -3.08 44.86
C PRO A 476 -4.84 -1.68 44.51
N SER A 477 -5.56 -1.05 45.44
CA SER A 477 -5.98 0.34 45.31
C SER A 477 -4.80 1.29 45.34
N GLY A 478 -4.85 2.39 44.59
CA GLY A 478 -3.81 3.41 44.56
C GLY A 478 -2.88 3.33 43.33
N PRO A 479 -1.82 4.13 43.29
CA PRO A 479 -0.84 4.12 42.19
C PRO A 479 -0.15 2.78 42.06
N LEU A 480 0.03 2.29 40.83
CA LEU A 480 0.71 1.03 40.54
C LEU A 480 2.22 1.24 40.39
N ARG A 481 2.99 0.52 41.20
CA ARG A 481 4.44 0.46 41.05
C ARG A 481 4.81 -0.80 40.25
N VAL A 482 5.29 -0.61 39.04
CA VAL A 482 5.75 -1.69 38.16
C VAL A 482 7.27 -1.72 38.20
N ARG A 483 7.85 -2.86 38.61
CA ARG A 483 9.29 -3.10 38.59
C ARG A 483 9.63 -4.08 37.50
N ILE A 484 10.61 -3.75 36.67
CA ILE A 484 11.08 -4.58 35.57
C ILE A 484 12.61 -4.67 35.69
N ASP A 485 13.13 -5.88 35.88
CA ASP A 485 14.56 -6.16 36.04
C ASP A 485 15.24 -5.21 37.05
N GLY A 486 14.56 -4.93 38.17
CA GLY A 486 15.05 -4.06 39.25
C GLY A 486 14.77 -2.56 39.08
N ARG A 487 14.34 -2.09 37.91
CA ARG A 487 13.98 -0.68 37.65
C ARG A 487 12.48 -0.46 37.83
N SER A 488 12.08 0.65 38.40
CA SER A 488 10.67 0.91 38.76
C SER A 488 10.07 2.06 37.99
N LEU A 489 8.81 1.93 37.64
CA LEU A 489 7.90 2.96 37.16
C LEU A 489 6.68 3.04 38.07
N VAL A 490 6.09 4.22 38.20
CA VAL A 490 4.84 4.42 38.93
C VAL A 490 3.77 4.91 37.96
N PHE A 491 2.64 4.23 37.90
CA PHE A 491 1.49 4.61 37.10
C PHE A 491 0.35 5.07 38.02
N ASP A 492 -0.02 6.33 37.87
CA ASP A 492 -1.20 6.87 38.54
C ASP A 492 -2.43 6.65 37.64
N LEU A 493 -2.99 5.45 37.76
CA LEU A 493 -4.15 4.99 37.01
C LEU A 493 -5.23 4.50 37.95
N PRO A 494 -6.48 4.99 37.85
CA PRO A 494 -7.61 4.40 38.59
C PRO A 494 -7.97 3.02 38.05
N ALA A 495 -8.58 2.17 38.86
CA ALA A 495 -9.07 0.86 38.45
C ALA A 495 -10.28 0.96 37.47
N THR A 496 -11.03 2.04 37.57
CA THR A 496 -12.13 2.41 36.67
C THR A 496 -12.08 3.91 36.40
N ALA A 497 -12.47 4.33 35.22
CA ALA A 497 -12.52 5.75 34.85
C ALA A 497 -13.66 6.02 33.86
N PRO A 498 -14.23 7.22 33.84
CA PRO A 498 -15.27 7.59 32.89
C PRO A 498 -14.81 7.46 31.44
N ASP A 499 -15.76 7.14 30.56
CA ASP A 499 -15.53 7.10 29.10
C ASP A 499 -15.14 8.48 28.58
N GLY A 500 -14.00 8.57 27.92
CA GLY A 500 -13.44 9.79 27.35
C GLY A 500 -13.72 10.01 25.87
N ARG A 501 -14.40 9.08 25.16
CA ARG A 501 -14.57 9.12 23.69
C ARG A 501 -15.22 10.40 23.17
N ALA A 502 -16.27 10.87 23.86
CA ALA A 502 -16.94 12.11 23.48
C ALA A 502 -16.04 13.33 23.60
N LEU A 503 -15.19 13.38 24.65
CA LEU A 503 -14.21 14.45 24.83
C LEU A 503 -13.09 14.34 23.77
N LEU A 504 -12.56 13.15 23.52
CA LEU A 504 -11.54 12.92 22.50
C LEU A 504 -12.03 13.35 21.10
N ALA A 505 -13.27 13.04 20.75
CA ALA A 505 -13.88 13.47 19.49
C ALA A 505 -13.98 15.01 19.38
N ARG A 506 -14.30 15.71 20.48
CA ARG A 506 -14.32 17.18 20.52
C ARG A 506 -12.91 17.77 20.38
N ILE A 507 -11.92 17.17 21.05
CA ILE A 507 -10.51 17.56 20.94
C ILE A 507 -10.03 17.42 19.50
N ALA A 508 -10.26 16.26 18.86
CA ALA A 508 -9.88 15.99 17.47
C ALA A 508 -10.55 16.98 16.50
N ARG A 509 -11.80 17.36 16.76
CA ARG A 509 -12.51 18.36 15.95
C ARG A 509 -11.91 19.75 16.15
N ALA A 510 -11.63 20.14 17.38
CA ALA A 510 -11.00 21.44 17.69
C ALA A 510 -9.61 21.54 17.05
N TYR A 511 -8.83 20.45 17.08
CA TYR A 511 -7.52 20.37 16.45
C TYR A 511 -7.62 20.56 14.93
N ARG A 512 -8.54 19.83 14.25
CA ARG A 512 -8.77 19.97 12.81
C ARG A 512 -9.25 21.36 12.38
N ASN A 513 -9.94 22.05 13.24
CA ASN A 513 -10.47 23.40 12.95
C ASN A 513 -9.48 24.54 13.30
N SER A 514 -8.31 24.20 13.84
CA SER A 514 -7.30 25.21 14.17
C SER A 514 -6.64 25.76 12.91
N ARG A 515 -6.48 27.06 12.83
CA ARG A 515 -5.79 27.74 11.73
C ARG A 515 -4.28 27.64 11.84
N THR A 516 -3.78 27.74 13.06
CA THR A 516 -2.37 27.60 13.37
C THR A 516 -2.17 26.82 14.66
N ILE A 517 -1.09 26.03 14.72
CA ILE A 517 -0.72 25.24 15.90
C ILE A 517 0.78 25.39 16.10
N VAL A 518 1.19 25.68 17.33
CA VAL A 518 2.61 25.77 17.71
C VAL A 518 2.86 24.84 18.88
N PHE A 519 3.86 23.98 18.76
CA PHE A 519 4.26 23.08 19.83
C PHE A 519 5.74 22.73 19.79
N ASP A 520 6.26 22.36 20.94
CA ASP A 520 7.58 21.76 21.10
C ASP A 520 7.42 20.26 21.31
N GLU A 521 8.11 19.47 20.52
CA GLU A 521 8.17 18.01 20.61
C GLU A 521 9.50 17.57 21.20
N ARG A 522 9.46 16.75 22.24
CA ARG A 522 10.58 15.91 22.64
C ARG A 522 10.34 14.50 22.07
N LEU A 523 11.15 14.10 21.13
CA LEU A 523 11.15 12.75 20.57
C LEU A 523 12.39 12.00 21.05
N ALA A 524 12.19 10.79 21.61
CA ALA A 524 13.26 9.96 22.12
C ALA A 524 13.08 8.50 21.71
N SER A 525 14.18 7.76 21.56
CA SER A 525 14.18 6.30 21.47
C SER A 525 14.80 5.64 22.71
N SER A 526 15.44 6.44 23.56
CA SER A 526 15.98 6.08 24.88
C SER A 526 16.19 7.34 25.73
N PRO A 527 16.44 7.23 27.04
CA PRO A 527 16.69 8.39 27.90
C PRO A 527 17.86 9.27 27.46
N THR A 528 18.86 8.69 26.81
CA THR A 528 20.08 9.38 26.35
C THR A 528 19.99 9.84 24.89
N ASN A 529 18.96 9.46 24.18
CA ASN A 529 18.74 9.77 22.78
C ASN A 529 17.39 10.51 22.61
N ALA A 530 17.41 11.80 22.88
CA ALA A 530 16.25 12.67 22.71
C ALA A 530 16.62 13.89 21.88
N GLN A 531 15.74 14.25 20.98
CA GLN A 531 15.80 15.52 20.25
C GLN A 531 14.59 16.39 20.62
N VAL A 532 14.79 17.69 20.58
CA VAL A 532 13.73 18.67 20.79
C VAL A 532 13.53 19.46 19.51
N THR A 533 12.30 19.45 19.03
CA THR A 533 11.92 20.09 17.76
C THR A 533 10.77 21.06 17.99
N HIS A 534 10.95 22.28 17.54
CA HIS A 534 9.88 23.28 17.52
C HIS A 534 9.11 23.20 16.22
N PHE A 535 7.78 23.08 16.29
CA PHE A 535 6.87 23.01 15.16
C PHE A 535 5.94 24.21 15.10
N GLU A 536 5.79 24.76 13.91
CA GLU A 536 4.79 25.76 13.57
C GLU A 536 3.96 25.25 12.38
N LEU A 537 2.68 25.05 12.60
CA LEU A 537 1.74 24.55 11.59
C LEU A 537 0.76 25.64 11.18
N VAL A 538 0.48 25.74 9.92
CA VAL A 538 -0.54 26.66 9.34
C VAL A 538 -1.43 25.85 8.39
N ALA A 539 -2.72 25.79 8.73
CA ALA A 539 -3.71 25.09 7.93
C ALA A 539 -3.76 25.62 6.48
N PRO A 540 -4.06 24.79 5.49
CA PRO A 540 -4.28 23.35 5.62
C PRO A 540 -2.99 22.51 5.50
N ASP A 541 -1.89 23.05 4.93
CA ASP A 541 -0.78 22.28 4.41
C ASP A 541 0.59 22.94 4.50
N ARG A 542 0.76 23.85 5.47
CA ARG A 542 2.04 24.53 5.70
C ARG A 542 2.58 24.18 7.07
N LEU A 543 3.85 23.86 7.12
CA LEU A 543 4.56 23.66 8.38
C LEU A 543 6.02 24.12 8.27
N THR A 544 6.57 24.53 9.39
CA THR A 544 8.01 24.60 9.58
C THR A 544 8.38 23.88 10.86
N TYR A 545 9.56 23.28 10.89
CA TYR A 545 10.12 22.77 12.11
C TYR A 545 11.62 23.09 12.22
N ARG A 546 12.09 23.15 13.46
CA ARG A 546 13.50 23.37 13.80
C ARG A 546 13.90 22.47 14.95
N THR A 547 14.77 21.51 14.67
CA THR A 547 15.36 20.67 15.70
C THR A 547 16.53 21.40 16.34
N ARG A 548 16.60 21.41 17.66
CA ARG A 548 17.68 22.06 18.42
C ARG A 548 19.03 21.46 18.03
N GLY A 549 19.92 22.31 17.48
CA GLY A 549 21.24 21.88 16.99
C GLY A 549 21.24 20.98 15.77
N GLY A 550 20.08 20.72 15.17
CA GLY A 550 19.86 19.77 14.09
C GLY A 550 19.21 20.36 12.85
N SER A 551 18.43 19.52 12.19
CA SER A 551 17.75 19.81 10.93
C SER A 551 16.60 20.81 11.10
N SER A 552 16.25 21.45 9.98
CA SER A 552 15.06 22.28 9.86
C SER A 552 14.35 21.97 8.53
N ALA A 553 13.05 22.12 8.47
CA ALA A 553 12.32 22.07 7.23
C ALA A 553 11.23 23.13 7.14
N VAL A 554 10.90 23.48 5.91
CA VAL A 554 9.74 24.28 5.55
C VAL A 554 8.95 23.49 4.50
N VAL A 555 7.66 23.34 4.73
CA VAL A 555 6.73 22.64 3.79
C VAL A 555 5.58 23.57 3.46
N ILE A 556 5.27 23.72 2.16
CA ILE A 556 4.15 24.51 1.67
C ILE A 556 3.50 23.73 0.52
N GLY A 557 2.37 23.12 0.79
CA GLY A 557 1.69 22.23 -0.16
C GLY A 557 2.55 21.03 -0.53
N THR A 558 2.95 20.95 -1.78
CA THR A 558 3.83 19.88 -2.31
C THR A 558 5.31 20.26 -2.33
N ARG A 559 5.64 21.49 -1.99
CA ARG A 559 7.03 21.98 -1.96
C ARG A 559 7.62 21.82 -0.59
N ARG A 560 8.85 21.33 -0.53
CA ARG A 560 9.60 21.13 0.70
C ARG A 560 11.02 21.68 0.54
N TRP A 561 11.53 22.29 1.63
CA TRP A 561 12.92 22.72 1.78
C TRP A 561 13.46 22.12 3.06
N ASP A 562 14.60 21.46 2.98
CA ASP A 562 15.28 20.86 4.13
C ASP A 562 16.64 21.48 4.31
N ARG A 563 17.07 21.58 5.56
CA ARG A 563 18.37 22.04 5.97
C ARG A 563 18.89 21.15 7.10
N ASP A 564 20.08 20.54 6.92
CA ASP A 564 20.61 19.53 7.84
C ASP A 564 21.11 20.10 9.17
N ARG A 565 21.57 21.36 9.18
CA ARG A 565 22.15 22.05 10.36
C ARG A 565 21.87 23.55 10.31
N PRO A 566 21.89 24.23 11.47
CA PRO A 566 21.79 25.68 11.50
C PRO A 566 22.84 26.34 10.60
N GLY A 567 22.43 27.31 9.78
CA GLY A 567 23.31 27.99 8.80
C GLY A 567 23.63 27.19 7.54
N GLY A 568 23.21 25.93 7.44
CA GLY A 568 23.40 25.11 6.23
C GLY A 568 22.55 25.60 5.04
N ARG A 569 22.87 25.09 3.85
CA ARG A 569 22.12 25.39 2.61
C ARG A 569 20.75 24.71 2.64
N TRP A 570 19.72 25.42 2.17
CA TRP A 570 18.40 24.86 1.93
C TRP A 570 18.39 24.03 0.64
N LEU A 571 17.95 22.78 0.76
CA LEU A 571 17.75 21.87 -0.37
C LEU A 571 16.26 21.77 -0.66
N ARG A 572 15.88 22.08 -1.90
CA ARG A 572 14.48 22.02 -2.32
C ARG A 572 14.14 20.61 -2.82
N SER A 573 13.00 20.11 -2.36
CA SER A 573 12.41 18.86 -2.78
C SER A 573 10.90 19.01 -2.97
N GLN A 574 10.23 17.92 -3.29
CA GLN A 574 8.78 17.87 -3.32
C GLN A 574 8.30 16.73 -2.42
N GLN A 575 7.10 16.83 -1.89
CA GLN A 575 6.47 15.79 -1.10
C GLN A 575 4.97 15.70 -1.41
N THR A 576 4.32 14.63 -0.96
CA THR A 576 2.86 14.57 -0.94
C THR A 576 2.30 15.66 -0.03
N ARG A 577 1.21 16.29 -0.44
CA ARG A 577 0.52 17.31 0.36
C ARG A 577 0.14 16.71 1.71
N LEU A 578 0.48 17.38 2.78
CA LEU A 578 0.16 17.01 4.16
C LEU A 578 -1.03 17.85 4.63
N ASP A 579 -2.00 17.23 5.27
CA ASP A 579 -2.96 17.93 6.10
C ASP A 579 -2.35 18.05 7.51
N VAL A 580 -1.87 19.25 7.84
CA VAL A 580 -1.15 19.50 9.10
C VAL A 580 -2.07 19.60 10.31
N THR A 581 -3.38 19.57 10.10
CA THR A 581 -4.38 19.63 11.17
C THR A 581 -4.96 18.26 11.53
N GLN A 582 -4.45 17.18 10.97
CA GLN A 582 -4.85 15.83 11.37
C GLN A 582 -4.19 15.45 12.71
N PRO A 583 -4.96 14.94 13.69
CA PRO A 583 -4.41 14.38 14.92
C PRO A 583 -3.47 13.20 14.61
N PHE A 584 -2.49 12.96 15.48
CA PHE A 584 -1.53 11.85 15.30
C PHE A 584 -2.17 10.46 15.39
N TRP A 585 -3.21 10.28 16.23
CA TRP A 585 -3.93 9.01 16.34
C TRP A 585 -4.95 8.83 15.21
N ARG A 586 -5.06 7.61 14.72
CA ARG A 586 -6.02 7.22 13.66
C ARG A 586 -7.27 6.58 14.24
N THR A 587 -7.05 5.66 15.17
CA THR A 587 -8.10 4.96 15.91
C THR A 587 -7.87 5.14 17.41
N ALA A 588 -8.89 4.91 18.23
CA ALA A 588 -8.73 5.00 19.66
C ALA A 588 -9.58 3.94 20.36
N ARG A 589 -8.93 3.18 21.25
CA ARG A 589 -9.54 2.15 22.09
C ARG A 589 -9.15 2.42 23.55
N ASN A 590 -9.97 1.94 24.48
CA ASN A 590 -9.73 2.15 25.92
C ASN A 590 -9.61 3.65 26.28
N VAL A 591 -10.50 4.47 25.73
CA VAL A 591 -10.47 5.92 25.94
C VAL A 591 -11.09 6.27 27.27
N HIS A 592 -10.27 6.68 28.22
CA HIS A 592 -10.71 6.99 29.59
C HIS A 592 -10.24 8.36 30.06
N LEU A 593 -11.08 9.02 30.85
CA LEU A 593 -10.75 10.27 31.56
C LEU A 593 -10.18 9.89 32.92
N VAL A 594 -8.85 9.81 33.02
CA VAL A 594 -8.13 9.32 34.22
C VAL A 594 -7.96 10.38 35.31
N ALA A 595 -8.08 11.65 34.95
CA ALA A 595 -8.12 12.79 35.85
C ALA A 595 -8.81 13.98 35.14
N PRO A 596 -9.23 15.05 35.84
CA PRO A 596 -9.78 16.23 35.20
C PRO A 596 -8.86 16.76 34.08
N GLY A 597 -9.36 16.75 32.85
CA GLY A 597 -8.59 17.16 31.66
C GLY A 597 -7.46 16.22 31.26
N VAL A 598 -7.41 14.97 31.74
CA VAL A 598 -6.39 13.98 31.36
C VAL A 598 -7.04 12.74 30.77
N LEU A 599 -6.83 12.49 29.49
CA LEU A 599 -7.29 11.28 28.81
C LEU A 599 -6.12 10.33 28.56
N THR A 600 -6.43 9.04 28.62
CA THR A 600 -5.51 7.99 28.13
C THR A 600 -6.25 7.07 27.18
N PHE A 601 -5.53 6.53 26.18
CA PHE A 601 -6.06 5.57 25.23
C PHE A 601 -4.95 4.84 24.49
N LEU A 602 -5.32 3.80 23.75
CA LEU A 602 -4.48 3.01 22.85
C LEU A 602 -4.96 3.21 21.41
N ASP A 603 -4.03 3.47 20.47
CA ASP A 603 -4.26 3.25 19.05
C ASP A 603 -3.78 1.82 18.71
N PRO A 604 -4.70 0.88 18.41
CA PRO A 604 -4.31 -0.50 18.14
C PRO A 604 -3.82 -0.73 16.72
N SER A 605 -3.93 0.25 15.82
CA SER A 605 -3.46 0.12 14.43
C SER A 605 -1.94 0.03 14.33
N VAL A 606 -1.28 0.77 15.22
CA VAL A 606 0.12 0.61 15.63
C VAL A 606 0.08 0.60 17.14
N PRO A 607 0.72 -0.34 17.88
CA PRO A 607 0.62 -0.36 19.34
C PRO A 607 1.22 0.91 19.96
N GLU A 608 0.40 1.97 20.04
CA GLU A 608 0.75 3.31 20.53
C GLU A 608 -0.20 3.72 21.65
N TRP A 609 0.35 4.08 22.80
CA TRP A 609 -0.40 4.57 23.95
C TRP A 609 -0.27 6.06 24.04
N PHE A 610 -1.40 6.72 24.22
CA PHE A 610 -1.51 8.16 24.32
C PHE A 610 -1.96 8.59 25.70
N ARG A 611 -1.36 9.66 26.20
CA ARG A 611 -1.80 10.43 27.37
C ARG A 611 -1.92 11.89 26.97
N LEU A 612 -3.15 12.40 26.94
CA LEU A 612 -3.44 13.80 26.61
C LEU A 612 -3.74 14.58 27.87
N THR A 613 -3.15 15.79 27.98
CA THR A 613 -3.58 16.80 28.96
C THR A 613 -4.22 17.94 28.19
N VAL A 614 -5.43 18.35 28.58
CA VAL A 614 -6.22 19.35 27.86
C VAL A 614 -6.75 20.45 28.79
N ALA A 615 -6.97 21.63 28.22
CA ALA A 615 -7.76 22.69 28.79
C ALA A 615 -9.02 22.88 27.93
N GLY A 616 -10.16 22.45 28.42
CA GLY A 616 -11.39 22.33 27.62
C GLY A 616 -11.19 21.34 26.46
N THR A 617 -11.14 21.81 25.21
CA THR A 617 -10.88 21.00 24.02
C THR A 617 -9.49 21.23 23.41
N ARG A 618 -8.67 22.12 23.98
CA ARG A 618 -7.34 22.44 23.48
C ARG A 618 -6.29 21.58 24.16
N LEU A 619 -5.43 20.95 23.37
CA LEU A 619 -4.28 20.18 23.85
C LEU A 619 -3.31 21.11 24.58
N LYS A 620 -2.79 20.64 25.71
CA LYS A 620 -1.67 21.26 26.44
C LYS A 620 -0.43 20.37 26.35
N ARG A 621 -0.61 19.08 26.54
CA ARG A 621 0.45 18.09 26.39
C ARG A 621 -0.10 16.84 25.73
N VAL A 622 0.73 16.20 24.92
CA VAL A 622 0.53 14.86 24.40
C VAL A 622 1.76 14.05 24.73
N ALA A 623 1.60 12.93 25.39
CA ALA A 623 2.63 11.92 25.49
C ALA A 623 2.19 10.71 24.68
N MET A 624 3.06 10.20 23.84
CA MET A 624 2.87 8.95 23.08
C MET A 624 4.03 8.02 23.39
N THR A 625 3.69 6.77 23.68
CA THR A 625 4.65 5.71 23.96
C THR A 625 4.42 4.58 22.98
N ALA A 626 5.41 4.31 22.16
CA ALA A 626 5.46 3.18 21.25
C ALA A 626 6.87 2.55 21.27
N ALA A 627 7.07 1.46 20.55
CA ALA A 627 8.36 0.80 20.44
C ALA A 627 9.44 1.76 19.89
N ALA A 628 10.49 2.01 20.68
CA ALA A 628 11.59 2.94 20.35
C ALA A 628 11.12 4.34 19.91
N HIS A 629 9.94 4.74 20.33
CA HIS A 629 9.34 6.02 19.94
C HIS A 629 8.57 6.60 21.12
N PHE A 630 9.25 7.50 21.85
CA PHE A 630 8.72 8.16 23.04
C PHE A 630 8.60 9.65 22.74
N MET A 631 7.38 10.10 22.49
CA MET A 631 7.07 11.46 22.10
C MET A 631 6.42 12.21 23.28
N ALA A 632 6.80 13.44 23.46
CA ALA A 632 6.17 14.35 24.40
C ALA A 632 6.06 15.73 23.78
N ASP A 633 4.83 16.12 23.44
CA ASP A 633 4.52 17.42 22.89
C ASP A 633 4.04 18.37 23.97
N HIS A 634 4.50 19.61 23.89
CA HIS A 634 4.01 20.73 24.67
C HIS A 634 3.42 21.78 23.73
N TYR A 635 2.11 21.93 23.74
CA TYR A 635 1.40 22.90 22.89
C TYR A 635 1.50 24.29 23.46
N VAL A 636 2.10 25.20 22.69
CA VAL A 636 2.38 26.57 23.05
C VAL A 636 1.23 27.50 22.68
N ALA A 637 0.75 27.39 21.45
CA ALA A 637 -0.31 28.27 20.92
C ALA A 637 -1.21 27.57 19.90
N PHE A 638 -2.46 28.06 19.86
CA PHE A 638 -3.45 27.73 18.82
C PHE A 638 -4.02 29.05 18.29
N ASP A 639 -4.23 29.10 16.98
CA ASP A 639 -4.85 30.22 16.27
C ASP A 639 -4.13 31.56 16.43
N GLY A 640 -2.83 31.51 16.80
CA GLY A 640 -1.96 32.66 16.93
C GLY A 640 -1.40 33.15 15.58
N PRO A 641 -0.69 34.27 15.57
CA PRO A 641 -0.05 34.84 14.40
C PRO A 641 1.18 34.03 14.00
N VAL A 642 1.03 33.05 13.10
CA VAL A 642 2.12 32.23 12.54
C VAL A 642 2.12 32.39 11.03
N THR A 643 3.30 32.58 10.44
CA THR A 643 3.46 32.65 8.98
C THR A 643 4.58 31.71 8.55
N VAL A 644 4.23 30.75 7.68
CA VAL A 644 5.19 29.85 7.05
C VAL A 644 5.44 30.30 5.62
N SER A 645 6.66 30.75 5.33
CA SER A 645 7.11 31.24 4.02
C SER A 645 8.31 30.44 3.52
N PRO A 646 8.55 30.38 2.20
CA PRO A 646 9.74 29.77 1.65
C PRO A 646 11.00 30.36 2.25
N PRO A 647 12.04 29.56 2.51
CA PRO A 647 13.30 30.12 2.97
C PRO A 647 13.93 31.02 1.89
N PRO A 648 14.79 31.98 2.26
CA PRO A 648 15.44 32.86 1.31
C PRO A 648 16.26 32.03 0.31
N SER A 649 16.18 32.38 -0.96
CA SER A 649 17.01 31.82 -2.01
C SER A 649 18.46 32.32 -1.82
N ARG A 650 19.34 31.49 -1.31
CA ARG A 650 20.79 31.67 -1.33
C ARG A 650 21.45 30.51 -2.01
#